data_1319f505b96d3a573639d7ebc1a9dee7
#
_entry.id   1319f505b96d3a573639d7ebc1a9dee7
#
_cell.length_a   1.000
_cell.length_b   1.000
_cell.length_c   1.000
_cell.angle_alpha   90.00
_cell.angle_beta   90.00
_cell.angle_gamma   90.00
#
_symmetry.space_group_name_H-M   'P 1'
#
loop_
_entity.id
_entity.type
_entity.pdbx_description
1 polymer ?
#
loop_
_entity_poly.entity_id
_entity_poly.type
_entity_poly.pdbx_seq_one_letter_code
_entity_poly.pdbx_strand_id
1 'polypeptide(L)'
;MSHTRLFPRHRLALACMLASVSSFSFAQEQCDVADLQHAVDLASAVSAADYHCYSSWFSAPADSLNDIYTEASLSRIQTVLNQEITRYRGDAEQARKLENLGEFVRAAYYVRYNAQQPNFSQALSQRFAQSINAFLANPHALDQGREQVGAMKSLTLMVDNVRQLPLTMDAQLTALRHFNRETAKDTQWVAGLNNLFRAMAGHASKDDFYRYMASHTQHIDTLAAFARDNAWALDTDASFLVYNAVRETGRLLASPDKATKEKALRVMQQVMVQNPLGSKHDKLWLAAVEMMSYYAPEGLNGLDLDQAKHDLAARVLPNRHECDGPAIIRSQDLTQAQAIEACDVLSAKEADFHQVANAGNQPVADDHNERVEVAVFANNGSYVDYSSFLFGNTTDNGGQYLEGNPSEAGNAARFVAYRYANGDELSILNLEHEYTHYLDARFNQYGSFSDNLAHGYVVWWLEGFAEYMHYKQGYDAAIGLIDNGKMSLSDVFATTYSHDSNRIYRWGYLAVRFMLEEHPQEVDTLLALSRAGKFKQWAQQVQVLGQQYNGEFDRWLDSVANQPEQPDPNPDTKPDEPTDPSDQVTVLATNQSVVISGEAYSEQLFYVDVPEKSTHFEVALQGENQGDADLYMSFEKEAHYYDFEFSQYADGSNEVVTFETEPSGYIKPGRYYISIAGRTEFNAVTLVATLETETQTPPTQEQDDLAPVVLESGQAKTLTVHQQRYAAVYVPQGVKEVRVWLSDKNNNDENGNVDLYASRAYWPTVEQHEYASNYWGSNEYLQIPVTEAGYLHFSLNAKQQGDDVEMLVYFY
;
A
#
# COMPACT_ATOMS: atom_id res chain seq x y z
N MET A 1 -2.46 -63.21 62.15
CA MET A 1 -3.34 -62.86 63.26
C MET A 1 -4.05 -61.57 62.79
N SER A 2 -5.23 -61.63 62.15
CA SER A 2 -6.56 -61.62 62.78
C SER A 2 -6.76 -60.32 63.58
N HIS A 3 -7.57 -59.37 63.13
CA HIS A 3 -9.00 -59.36 63.31
C HIS A 3 -9.70 -58.24 62.53
N THR A 4 -10.70 -58.58 61.87
CA THR A 4 -11.92 -57.95 61.40
C THR A 4 -12.64 -57.10 62.45
N ARG A 5 -13.36 -56.00 62.02
CA ARG A 5 -14.78 -55.66 62.26
C ARG A 5 -15.11 -54.30 61.76
N LEU A 6 -15.97 -54.20 60.75
CA LEU A 6 -17.40 -53.92 60.76
C LEU A 6 -17.83 -52.44 60.94
N PHE A 7 -18.53 -51.93 59.87
CA PHE A 7 -19.29 -50.68 59.70
C PHE A 7 -20.38 -50.44 60.76
N PRO A 8 -20.84 -49.20 60.90
CA PRO A 8 -22.18 -48.98 60.41
C PRO A 8 -22.35 -47.69 59.59
N ARG A 9 -23.33 -47.73 58.68
CA ARG A 9 -23.91 -46.69 57.83
C ARG A 9 -24.52 -45.60 58.69
N HIS A 10 -24.23 -44.30 58.28
CA HIS A 10 -25.19 -43.23 58.48
C HIS A 10 -25.24 -42.35 57.22
N ARG A 11 -26.43 -41.84 56.95
CA ARG A 11 -27.05 -41.28 55.75
C ARG A 11 -26.35 -40.07 55.24
N LEU A 12 -26.28 -40.00 53.90
CA LEU A 12 -26.00 -38.80 53.08
C LEU A 12 -26.95 -37.66 53.44
N ALA A 13 -26.33 -36.50 53.58
CA ALA A 13 -26.94 -35.21 53.22
C ALA A 13 -26.16 -34.70 52.03
N LEU A 14 -26.81 -34.66 50.85
CA LEU A 14 -26.33 -34.08 49.59
C LEU A 14 -26.45 -32.60 49.70
N ALA A 15 -25.33 -31.91 50.03
CA ALA A 15 -25.19 -30.47 49.84
C ALA A 15 -24.64 -30.25 48.44
N CYS A 16 -25.47 -29.81 47.51
CA CYS A 16 -25.07 -29.23 46.22
C CYS A 16 -24.27 -27.95 46.53
N MET A 17 -22.96 -28.01 46.52
CA MET A 17 -22.12 -26.85 46.21
C MET A 17 -22.18 -26.66 44.71
N LEU A 18 -23.00 -25.72 44.30
CA LEU A 18 -22.85 -25.04 43.04
C LEU A 18 -21.47 -24.33 43.09
N ALA A 19 -20.46 -24.98 42.52
CA ALA A 19 -19.27 -24.30 42.07
C ALA A 19 -19.74 -23.38 40.91
N SER A 20 -19.89 -22.13 41.24
CA SER A 20 -19.90 -21.07 40.19
C SER A 20 -18.52 -21.15 39.54
N VAL A 21 -18.48 -21.81 38.39
CA VAL A 21 -17.45 -21.56 37.39
C VAL A 21 -17.78 -20.17 36.93
N SER A 22 -17.08 -19.18 37.46
CA SER A 22 -16.95 -17.88 36.79
C SER A 22 -16.26 -18.21 35.48
N SER A 23 -17.03 -18.33 34.41
CA SER A 23 -16.58 -18.06 33.05
C SER A 23 -16.00 -16.66 33.11
N PHE A 24 -14.68 -16.58 33.12
CA PHE A 24 -14.01 -15.38 32.61
C PHE A 24 -14.32 -15.39 31.10
N SER A 25 -15.45 -14.81 30.72
CA SER A 25 -15.56 -14.19 29.42
C SER A 25 -14.49 -13.12 29.43
N PHE A 26 -13.44 -13.26 28.66
CA PHE A 26 -12.67 -12.11 28.22
C PHE A 26 -13.68 -11.27 27.45
N ALA A 27 -14.24 -10.26 28.10
CA ALA A 27 -14.94 -9.21 27.41
C ALA A 27 -13.87 -8.64 26.47
N GLN A 28 -14.08 -8.74 25.17
CA GLN A 28 -13.36 -7.98 24.16
C GLN A 28 -13.41 -6.54 24.66
N GLU A 29 -12.26 -5.94 24.92
CA GLU A 29 -12.22 -4.59 25.47
C GLU A 29 -12.77 -3.65 24.41
N GLN A 30 -13.95 -3.11 24.68
CA GLN A 30 -14.62 -2.11 23.85
C GLN A 30 -13.76 -0.85 23.83
N CYS A 31 -12.99 -0.64 22.77
CA CYS A 31 -12.02 0.44 22.66
C CYS A 31 -11.97 1.10 21.29
N ASP A 32 -12.92 0.76 20.43
CA ASP A 32 -13.07 1.47 19.17
C ASP A 32 -13.54 2.93 19.40
N VAL A 33 -13.60 3.73 18.35
CA VAL A 33 -13.98 5.15 18.44
C VAL A 33 -15.38 5.33 19.04
N ALA A 34 -16.34 4.46 18.71
CA ALA A 34 -17.71 4.54 19.20
C ALA A 34 -17.77 4.25 20.71
N ASP A 35 -17.03 3.26 21.18
CA ASP A 35 -16.94 2.92 22.60
C ASP A 35 -16.24 4.02 23.41
N LEU A 36 -15.15 4.57 22.85
CA LEU A 36 -14.43 5.67 23.49
C LEU A 36 -15.29 6.94 23.65
N GLN A 37 -16.23 7.20 22.75
CA GLN A 37 -17.21 8.29 22.87
C GLN A 37 -18.11 8.12 24.10
N HIS A 38 -18.39 6.90 24.50
CA HIS A 38 -19.24 6.55 25.64
C HIS A 38 -18.49 6.20 26.92
N ALA A 39 -17.14 6.20 26.87
CA ALA A 39 -16.32 5.87 28.02
C ALA A 39 -16.52 6.86 29.19
N VAL A 40 -16.72 6.33 30.40
CA VAL A 40 -16.86 7.14 31.63
C VAL A 40 -15.57 7.92 31.90
N ASP A 41 -14.43 7.30 31.62
CA ASP A 41 -13.09 7.92 31.69
C ASP A 41 -12.29 7.53 30.48
N LEU A 42 -12.26 8.39 29.48
CA LEU A 42 -11.55 8.20 28.22
C LEU A 42 -10.07 7.80 28.42
N ALA A 43 -9.35 8.43 29.33
CA ALA A 43 -7.93 8.16 29.52
C ALA A 43 -7.67 6.76 30.10
N SER A 44 -8.57 6.27 30.95
CA SER A 44 -8.50 4.89 31.45
C SER A 44 -8.84 3.88 30.37
N ALA A 45 -9.86 4.15 29.53
CA ALA A 45 -10.23 3.30 28.42
C ALA A 45 -9.09 3.20 27.39
N VAL A 46 -8.52 4.33 26.98
CA VAL A 46 -7.34 4.36 26.10
C VAL A 46 -6.15 3.62 26.69
N SER A 47 -5.86 3.80 27.98
CA SER A 47 -4.72 3.12 28.64
C SER A 47 -4.86 1.60 28.69
N ALA A 48 -6.11 1.10 28.80
CA ALA A 48 -6.43 -0.32 28.87
C ALA A 48 -6.68 -0.96 27.50
N ALA A 49 -6.62 -0.18 26.41
CA ALA A 49 -6.91 -0.65 25.07
C ALA A 49 -5.92 -1.71 24.59
N ASP A 50 -6.37 -2.48 23.62
CA ASP A 50 -5.53 -3.38 22.85
C ASP A 50 -5.11 -2.71 21.53
N TYR A 51 -4.05 -3.21 20.87
CA TYR A 51 -3.56 -2.57 19.64
C TYR A 51 -4.49 -2.75 18.44
N HIS A 52 -5.42 -3.72 18.44
CA HIS A 52 -6.46 -3.80 17.40
C HIS A 52 -7.33 -2.53 17.35
N CYS A 53 -7.36 -1.74 18.43
CA CYS A 53 -8.08 -0.47 18.49
C CYS A 53 -7.42 0.65 17.68
N TYR A 54 -6.11 0.56 17.39
CA TYR A 54 -5.37 1.63 16.75
C TYR A 54 -5.91 1.95 15.35
N SER A 55 -6.25 0.93 14.55
CA SER A 55 -6.82 1.13 13.23
C SER A 55 -8.07 2.01 13.29
N SER A 56 -9.01 1.71 14.19
CA SER A 56 -10.22 2.51 14.35
C SER A 56 -9.92 3.94 14.81
N TRP A 57 -8.87 4.14 15.61
CA TRP A 57 -8.48 5.48 16.05
C TRP A 57 -7.94 6.33 14.90
N PHE A 58 -7.07 5.76 14.05
CA PHE A 58 -6.50 6.48 12.89
C PHE A 58 -7.52 6.69 11.76
N SER A 59 -8.49 5.80 11.60
CA SER A 59 -9.57 5.90 10.62
C SER A 59 -10.83 6.61 11.16
N ALA A 60 -10.77 7.18 12.37
CA ALA A 60 -11.89 7.85 12.99
C ALA A 60 -12.46 8.97 12.09
N PRO A 61 -13.80 9.09 11.99
CA PRO A 61 -14.44 10.13 11.21
C PRO A 61 -14.14 11.52 11.75
N ALA A 62 -14.20 12.55 10.90
CA ALA A 62 -13.87 13.93 11.27
C ALA A 62 -14.69 14.47 12.47
N ASP A 63 -15.90 13.97 12.69
CA ASP A 63 -16.74 14.34 13.82
C ASP A 63 -16.13 13.97 15.19
N SER A 64 -15.29 12.94 15.22
CA SER A 64 -14.51 12.55 16.43
C SER A 64 -13.63 13.68 16.97
N LEU A 65 -13.31 14.69 16.14
CA LEU A 65 -12.59 15.90 16.56
C LEU A 65 -13.39 16.76 17.52
N ASN A 66 -14.72 16.61 17.57
CA ASN A 66 -15.60 17.34 18.46
C ASN A 66 -15.89 16.59 19.77
N ASP A 67 -15.61 15.27 19.80
CA ASP A 67 -15.97 14.38 20.90
C ASP A 67 -14.72 13.88 21.64
N ILE A 68 -14.01 12.89 21.07
CA ILE A 68 -12.86 12.26 21.74
C ILE A 68 -11.52 12.97 21.45
N TYR A 69 -11.33 13.53 20.25
CA TYR A 69 -10.09 14.22 19.87
C TYR A 69 -10.14 15.73 20.14
N THR A 70 -10.78 16.12 21.25
CA THR A 70 -10.82 17.53 21.66
C THR A 70 -9.53 17.93 22.40
N GLU A 71 -9.22 19.21 22.41
CA GLU A 71 -8.07 19.73 23.19
C GLU A 71 -8.21 19.43 24.69
N ALA A 72 -9.45 19.40 25.22
CA ALA A 72 -9.73 19.05 26.60
C ALA A 72 -9.42 17.57 26.88
N SER A 73 -9.85 16.66 25.99
CA SER A 73 -9.57 15.23 26.08
C SER A 73 -8.07 14.95 26.01
N LEU A 74 -7.38 15.52 25.01
CA LEU A 74 -5.93 15.35 24.87
C LEU A 74 -5.15 15.95 26.04
N SER A 75 -5.64 17.01 26.70
CA SER A 75 -5.02 17.53 27.91
C SER A 75 -5.14 16.56 29.10
N ARG A 76 -6.24 15.80 29.19
CA ARG A 76 -6.40 14.71 30.18
C ARG A 76 -5.48 13.55 29.87
N ILE A 77 -5.46 13.10 28.60
CA ILE A 77 -4.55 12.06 28.12
C ILE A 77 -3.09 12.42 28.45
N GLN A 78 -2.67 13.65 28.18
CA GLN A 78 -1.33 14.13 28.50
C GLN A 78 -1.02 14.09 30.04
N THR A 79 -2.01 14.36 30.86
CA THR A 79 -1.85 14.26 32.31
C THR A 79 -1.63 12.81 32.75
N VAL A 80 -2.43 11.85 32.19
CA VAL A 80 -2.29 10.43 32.50
C VAL A 80 -0.97 9.89 31.92
N LEU A 81 -0.61 10.27 30.71
CA LEU A 81 0.68 9.92 30.10
C LEU A 81 1.85 10.29 31.01
N ASN A 82 1.87 11.51 31.57
CA ASN A 82 2.93 11.91 32.50
C ASN A 82 2.93 11.11 33.79
N GLN A 83 1.76 10.70 34.31
CA GLN A 83 1.66 9.84 35.47
C GLN A 83 2.25 8.45 35.19
N GLU A 84 1.92 7.87 34.06
CA GLU A 84 2.44 6.56 33.66
C GLU A 84 3.96 6.64 33.39
N ILE A 85 4.45 7.65 32.69
CA ILE A 85 5.91 7.89 32.53
C ILE A 85 6.64 7.95 33.88
N THR A 86 6.05 8.65 34.87
CA THR A 86 6.64 8.77 36.18
C THR A 86 6.68 7.43 36.94
N ARG A 87 5.70 6.58 36.73
CA ARG A 87 5.57 5.25 37.34
C ARG A 87 6.36 4.18 36.61
N TYR A 88 6.70 4.38 35.34
CA TYR A 88 7.33 3.42 34.47
C TYR A 88 8.62 2.85 35.05
N ARG A 89 8.71 1.50 35.08
CA ARG A 89 9.85 0.76 35.65
C ARG A 89 10.34 -0.33 34.69
N GLY A 90 10.00 -0.23 33.39
CA GLY A 90 10.36 -1.23 32.39
C GLY A 90 9.40 -2.43 32.34
N ASP A 91 8.27 -2.34 33.02
CA ASP A 91 7.23 -3.38 33.02
C ASP A 91 6.43 -3.35 31.72
N ALA A 92 6.14 -4.53 31.14
CA ALA A 92 5.46 -4.67 29.86
C ALA A 92 4.04 -4.07 29.86
N GLU A 93 3.26 -4.27 30.94
CA GLU A 93 1.92 -3.69 31.03
C GLU A 93 1.98 -2.14 31.12
N GLN A 94 2.97 -1.60 31.82
CA GLN A 94 3.16 -0.15 31.88
C GLN A 94 3.61 0.40 30.52
N ALA A 95 4.48 -0.32 29.81
CA ALA A 95 4.92 0.04 28.46
C ALA A 95 3.74 0.09 27.49
N ARG A 96 2.87 -0.92 27.49
CA ARG A 96 1.64 -0.94 26.67
C ARG A 96 0.74 0.27 26.95
N LYS A 97 0.53 0.64 28.21
CA LYS A 97 -0.23 1.85 28.56
C LYS A 97 0.37 3.12 27.96
N LEU A 98 1.70 3.21 27.96
CA LEU A 98 2.42 4.34 27.35
C LEU A 98 2.25 4.36 25.83
N GLU A 99 2.35 3.21 25.21
CA GLU A 99 2.12 3.04 23.77
C GLU A 99 0.71 3.46 23.40
N ASN A 100 -0.33 2.89 24.03
CA ASN A 100 -1.72 3.20 23.79
C ASN A 100 -2.02 4.71 23.90
N LEU A 101 -1.52 5.36 24.96
CA LEU A 101 -1.67 6.80 25.14
C LEU A 101 -0.97 7.60 24.03
N GLY A 102 0.21 7.14 23.59
CA GLY A 102 0.97 7.72 22.49
C GLY A 102 0.22 7.58 21.16
N GLU A 103 -0.24 6.38 20.83
CA GLU A 103 -0.97 6.10 19.59
C GLU A 103 -2.28 6.88 19.52
N PHE A 104 -3.03 6.97 20.61
CA PHE A 104 -4.24 7.80 20.65
C PHE A 104 -3.96 9.28 20.35
N VAL A 105 -2.87 9.83 20.90
CA VAL A 105 -2.46 11.20 20.59
C VAL A 105 -2.08 11.34 19.12
N ARG A 106 -1.32 10.39 18.60
CA ARG A 106 -0.92 10.37 17.19
C ARG A 106 -2.15 10.32 16.26
N ALA A 107 -3.09 9.43 16.56
CA ALA A 107 -4.35 9.32 15.82
C ALA A 107 -5.13 10.65 15.82
N ALA A 108 -5.24 11.33 16.97
CA ALA A 108 -5.92 12.63 17.06
C ALA A 108 -5.30 13.69 16.13
N TYR A 109 -3.96 13.76 16.05
CA TYR A 109 -3.26 14.67 15.14
C TYR A 109 -3.43 14.25 13.68
N TYR A 110 -3.42 12.97 13.39
CA TYR A 110 -3.59 12.41 12.04
C TYR A 110 -4.99 12.68 11.50
N VAL A 111 -6.04 12.34 12.24
CA VAL A 111 -7.44 12.60 11.86
C VAL A 111 -7.67 14.10 11.66
N ARG A 112 -7.08 14.94 12.51
CA ARG A 112 -7.18 16.39 12.37
C ARG A 112 -6.51 16.90 11.11
N TYR A 113 -5.34 16.36 10.76
CA TYR A 113 -4.63 16.70 9.52
C TYR A 113 -5.43 16.28 8.27
N ASN A 114 -5.96 15.06 8.25
CA ASN A 114 -6.76 14.56 7.13
C ASN A 114 -8.06 15.35 6.94
N ALA A 115 -8.69 15.76 8.04
CA ALA A 115 -9.87 16.65 8.03
C ALA A 115 -9.53 18.11 7.68
N GLN A 116 -8.28 18.42 7.32
CA GLN A 116 -7.79 19.77 6.99
C GLN A 116 -8.08 20.82 8.08
N GLN A 117 -8.16 20.40 9.33
CA GLN A 117 -8.38 21.27 10.46
C GLN A 117 -7.08 21.90 10.97
N PRO A 118 -7.11 23.13 11.54
CA PRO A 118 -5.95 23.73 12.17
C PRO A 118 -5.38 22.81 13.27
N ASN A 119 -4.07 22.78 13.43
CA ASN A 119 -3.42 22.01 14.49
C ASN A 119 -3.97 22.36 15.88
N PHE A 120 -3.82 21.44 16.83
CA PHE A 120 -4.04 21.73 18.25
C PHE A 120 -3.18 22.90 18.71
N SER A 121 -3.54 23.51 19.86
CA SER A 121 -2.79 24.66 20.36
C SER A 121 -1.30 24.34 20.54
N GLN A 122 -0.47 25.34 20.28
CA GLN A 122 0.98 25.23 20.53
C GLN A 122 1.28 24.84 21.98
N ALA A 123 0.50 25.34 22.92
CA ALA A 123 0.67 25.01 24.34
C ALA A 123 0.46 23.51 24.63
N LEU A 124 -0.54 22.88 24.00
CA LEU A 124 -0.77 21.44 24.13
C LEU A 124 0.37 20.64 23.49
N SER A 125 0.75 20.97 22.25
CA SER A 125 1.86 20.34 21.55
C SER A 125 3.19 20.42 22.31
N GLN A 126 3.48 21.56 22.95
CA GLN A 126 4.66 21.73 23.82
C GLN A 126 4.60 20.86 25.08
N ARG A 127 3.41 20.69 25.70
CA ARG A 127 3.27 19.75 26.84
C ARG A 127 3.53 18.30 26.43
N PHE A 128 3.10 17.87 25.25
CA PHE A 128 3.44 16.54 24.74
C PHE A 128 4.95 16.40 24.49
N ALA A 129 5.61 17.41 23.92
CA ALA A 129 7.07 17.41 23.78
C ALA A 129 7.78 17.27 25.14
N GLN A 130 7.26 17.91 26.18
CA GLN A 130 7.78 17.73 27.54
C GLN A 130 7.57 16.31 28.08
N SER A 131 6.43 15.68 27.78
CA SER A 131 6.16 14.27 28.10
C SER A 131 7.15 13.34 27.41
N ILE A 132 7.43 13.56 26.14
CA ILE A 132 8.44 12.79 25.37
C ILE A 132 9.83 12.94 26.02
N ASN A 133 10.24 14.15 26.37
CA ASN A 133 11.50 14.36 27.06
C ASN A 133 11.55 13.65 28.43
N ALA A 134 10.44 13.68 29.19
CA ALA A 134 10.35 12.97 30.46
C ALA A 134 10.44 11.45 30.29
N PHE A 135 9.83 10.90 29.22
CA PHE A 135 9.96 9.51 28.88
C PHE A 135 11.40 9.15 28.51
N LEU A 136 12.02 9.86 27.57
CA LEU A 136 13.40 9.58 27.14
C LEU A 136 14.44 9.79 28.28
N ALA A 137 14.09 10.53 29.32
CA ALA A 137 14.88 10.66 30.56
C ALA A 137 14.67 9.49 31.54
N ASN A 138 13.64 8.65 31.33
CA ASN A 138 13.40 7.49 32.18
C ASN A 138 14.48 6.42 31.91
N PRO A 139 15.08 5.77 32.91
CA PRO A 139 16.12 4.76 32.70
C PRO A 139 15.67 3.54 31.89
N HIS A 140 14.37 3.29 31.81
CA HIS A 140 13.76 2.18 31.10
C HIS A 140 13.19 2.56 29.72
N ALA A 141 13.39 3.79 29.26
CA ALA A 141 12.83 4.28 28.00
C ALA A 141 13.38 3.54 26.76
N LEU A 142 14.58 2.98 26.89
CA LEU A 142 15.31 2.32 25.81
C LEU A 142 15.52 0.81 26.08
N ASP A 143 14.75 0.23 26.99
CA ASP A 143 14.76 -1.22 27.23
C ASP A 143 14.31 -1.98 25.96
N GLN A 144 14.93 -3.12 25.70
CA GLN A 144 14.66 -4.00 24.58
C GLN A 144 13.68 -5.09 25.01
N GLY A 145 12.43 -4.81 24.98
CA GLY A 145 11.35 -5.77 25.09
C GLY A 145 10.27 -5.31 24.13
N ARG A 146 9.43 -6.17 23.68
CA ARG A 146 8.43 -5.87 22.67
C ARG A 146 7.61 -4.63 23.03
N GLU A 147 6.95 -4.65 24.19
CA GLU A 147 6.10 -3.56 24.63
C GLU A 147 6.93 -2.31 24.95
N GLN A 148 8.15 -2.48 25.45
CA GLN A 148 9.09 -1.39 25.71
C GLN A 148 9.48 -0.68 24.40
N VAL A 149 9.77 -1.45 23.35
CA VAL A 149 10.05 -0.96 22.01
C VAL A 149 8.81 -0.29 21.40
N GLY A 150 7.61 -0.87 21.58
CA GLY A 150 6.34 -0.27 21.18
C GLY A 150 6.13 1.13 21.78
N ALA A 151 6.27 1.23 23.10
CA ALA A 151 6.20 2.52 23.80
C ALA A 151 7.25 3.53 23.30
N MET A 152 8.49 3.08 23.11
CA MET A 152 9.57 3.92 22.57
C MET A 152 9.24 4.43 21.16
N LYS A 153 8.82 3.54 20.26
CA LYS A 153 8.46 3.88 18.87
C LYS A 153 7.31 4.88 18.85
N SER A 154 6.22 4.60 19.57
CA SER A 154 5.05 5.45 19.60
C SER A 154 5.39 6.87 20.10
N LEU A 155 6.09 6.97 21.23
CA LEU A 155 6.40 8.26 21.85
C LEU A 155 7.47 9.05 21.06
N THR A 156 8.44 8.40 20.44
CA THR A 156 9.41 9.08 19.57
C THR A 156 8.79 9.52 18.25
N LEU A 157 7.89 8.73 17.68
CA LEU A 157 7.17 9.09 16.45
C LEU A 157 6.15 10.22 16.70
N MET A 158 5.59 10.33 17.88
CA MET A 158 4.70 11.42 18.26
C MET A 158 5.34 12.80 18.10
N VAL A 159 6.68 12.91 18.12
CA VAL A 159 7.43 14.17 17.86
C VAL A 159 7.04 14.79 16.54
N ASP A 160 6.91 13.96 15.50
CA ASP A 160 6.51 14.42 14.17
C ASP A 160 5.06 14.92 14.16
N ASN A 161 4.14 14.21 14.81
CA ASN A 161 2.74 14.60 14.91
C ASN A 161 2.55 15.93 15.64
N VAL A 162 3.18 16.12 16.81
CA VAL A 162 3.07 17.34 17.59
C VAL A 162 3.90 18.51 17.06
N ARG A 163 4.77 18.25 16.06
CA ARG A 163 5.62 19.24 15.38
C ARG A 163 6.46 20.10 16.35
N GLN A 164 7.10 19.45 17.31
CA GLN A 164 7.89 20.10 18.35
C GLN A 164 9.32 19.53 18.44
N LEU A 165 9.92 19.17 17.31
CA LEU A 165 11.29 18.63 17.26
C LEU A 165 12.32 19.51 17.99
N PRO A 166 12.32 20.85 17.84
CA PRO A 166 13.28 21.70 18.57
C PRO A 166 13.31 21.49 20.07
N LEU A 167 12.17 21.12 20.67
CA LEU A 167 12.06 20.90 22.12
C LEU A 167 12.53 19.50 22.56
N THR A 168 12.59 18.54 21.64
CA THR A 168 12.92 17.14 21.93
C THR A 168 14.27 16.70 21.39
N MET A 169 14.92 17.53 20.58
CA MET A 169 16.15 17.20 19.85
C MET A 169 17.28 16.71 20.77
N ASP A 170 17.53 17.38 21.87
CA ASP A 170 18.60 16.99 22.82
C ASP A 170 18.37 15.60 23.45
N ALA A 171 17.11 15.28 23.79
CA ALA A 171 16.76 14.00 24.38
C ALA A 171 16.92 12.88 23.35
N GLN A 172 16.46 13.10 22.11
CA GLN A 172 16.58 12.12 21.03
C GLN A 172 18.05 11.90 20.60
N LEU A 173 18.84 12.96 20.49
CA LEU A 173 20.31 12.85 20.26
C LEU A 173 21.01 12.09 21.39
N THR A 174 20.49 12.20 22.61
CA THR A 174 21.00 11.42 23.74
C THR A 174 20.65 9.95 23.60
N ALA A 175 19.42 9.64 23.16
CA ALA A 175 18.99 8.27 22.90
C ALA A 175 19.86 7.59 21.81
N LEU A 176 20.24 8.30 20.76
CA LEU A 176 21.15 7.78 19.72
C LEU A 176 22.47 7.21 20.27
N ARG A 177 22.95 7.70 21.40
CA ARG A 177 24.21 7.24 22.01
C ARG A 177 24.16 5.81 22.55
N HIS A 178 22.94 5.25 22.68
CA HIS A 178 22.75 3.86 23.12
C HIS A 178 22.83 2.86 21.95
N PHE A 179 22.88 3.37 20.71
CA PHE A 179 23.07 2.53 19.54
C PHE A 179 24.45 1.87 19.54
N ASN A 180 24.48 0.56 19.44
CA ASN A 180 25.69 -0.26 19.43
C ASN A 180 25.41 -1.61 18.72
N ARG A 181 26.41 -2.49 18.62
CA ARG A 181 26.29 -3.78 17.93
C ARG A 181 25.24 -4.74 18.49
N GLU A 182 24.90 -4.65 19.78
CA GLU A 182 23.84 -5.48 20.37
C GLU A 182 22.47 -4.89 20.08
N THR A 183 22.30 -3.59 20.32
CA THR A 183 21.01 -2.93 20.06
C THR A 183 20.67 -2.85 18.57
N ALA A 184 21.66 -2.93 17.68
CA ALA A 184 21.45 -2.94 16.23
C ALA A 184 20.80 -4.25 15.72
N LYS A 185 20.79 -5.32 16.53
CA LYS A 185 20.12 -6.57 16.17
C LYS A 185 18.59 -6.46 16.24
N ASP A 186 18.07 -5.55 17.03
CA ASP A 186 16.66 -5.27 17.15
C ASP A 186 16.31 -4.11 16.19
N THR A 187 15.86 -4.46 14.97
CA THR A 187 15.53 -3.49 13.93
C THR A 187 14.36 -2.59 14.31
N GLN A 188 13.42 -3.07 15.13
CA GLN A 188 12.29 -2.28 15.62
C GLN A 188 12.76 -1.23 16.65
N TRP A 189 13.68 -1.59 17.52
CA TRP A 189 14.32 -0.65 18.43
C TRP A 189 15.09 0.42 17.65
N VAL A 190 15.84 0.00 16.60
CA VAL A 190 16.55 0.91 15.69
C VAL A 190 15.58 1.85 14.96
N ALA A 191 14.41 1.34 14.54
CA ALA A 191 13.36 2.17 13.94
C ALA A 191 12.84 3.23 14.90
N GLY A 192 12.73 2.93 16.19
CA GLY A 192 12.40 3.91 17.23
C GLY A 192 13.42 5.06 17.33
N LEU A 193 14.72 4.77 17.21
CA LEU A 193 15.76 5.81 17.10
C LEU A 193 15.68 6.60 15.78
N ASN A 194 15.33 5.93 14.69
CA ASN A 194 15.22 6.56 13.36
C ASN A 194 14.09 7.60 13.28
N ASN A 195 13.13 7.59 14.21
CA ASN A 195 12.08 8.60 14.30
C ASN A 195 12.63 10.03 14.47
N LEU A 196 13.84 10.19 15.03
CA LEU A 196 14.54 11.47 15.01
C LEU A 196 14.75 11.97 13.58
N PHE A 197 15.29 11.13 12.71
CA PHE A 197 15.58 11.50 11.32
C PHE A 197 14.29 11.73 10.52
N ARG A 198 13.25 10.95 10.77
CA ARG A 198 11.93 11.18 10.22
C ARG A 198 11.38 12.55 10.63
N ALA A 199 11.47 12.89 11.90
CA ALA A 199 11.06 14.21 12.39
C ALA A 199 11.93 15.35 11.83
N MET A 200 13.24 15.15 11.63
CA MET A 200 14.11 16.12 10.95
C MET A 200 13.65 16.38 9.51
N ALA A 201 13.35 15.33 8.75
CA ALA A 201 12.82 15.46 7.39
C ALA A 201 11.49 16.24 7.38
N GLY A 202 10.55 15.92 8.29
CA GLY A 202 9.26 16.61 8.44
C GLY A 202 9.38 18.09 8.86
N HIS A 203 10.49 18.48 9.48
CA HIS A 203 10.78 19.86 9.90
C HIS A 203 11.71 20.62 8.96
N ALA A 204 12.20 20.00 7.89
CA ALA A 204 13.22 20.57 6.99
C ALA A 204 12.81 21.86 6.25
N SER A 205 11.54 22.26 6.32
CA SER A 205 11.03 23.52 5.74
C SER A 205 10.49 24.49 6.80
N LYS A 206 10.77 24.25 8.09
CA LYS A 206 10.19 25.02 9.19
C LYS A 206 11.21 26.02 9.74
N ASP A 207 10.81 27.29 9.81
CA ASP A 207 11.66 28.38 10.32
C ASP A 207 12.11 28.20 11.76
N ASP A 208 11.27 27.59 12.63
CA ASP A 208 11.60 27.35 14.03
C ASP A 208 12.68 26.29 14.17
N PHE A 209 12.65 25.25 13.36
CA PHE A 209 13.70 24.23 13.33
C PHE A 209 15.04 24.83 12.84
N TYR A 210 15.01 25.61 11.78
CA TYR A 210 16.23 26.26 11.32
C TYR A 210 16.81 27.27 12.31
N ARG A 211 15.95 28.07 13.00
CA ARG A 211 16.41 28.96 14.10
C ARG A 211 17.00 28.18 15.27
N TYR A 212 16.38 27.03 15.62
CA TYR A 212 16.92 26.15 16.64
C TYR A 212 18.30 25.62 16.22
N MET A 213 18.44 25.05 15.04
CA MET A 213 19.72 24.52 14.53
C MET A 213 20.81 25.59 14.40
N ALA A 214 20.44 26.81 14.05
CA ALA A 214 21.37 27.96 14.01
C ALA A 214 21.95 28.29 15.40
N SER A 215 21.18 28.12 16.45
CA SER A 215 21.63 28.33 17.84
C SER A 215 22.28 27.09 18.46
N HIS A 216 22.16 25.91 17.84
CA HIS A 216 22.65 24.61 18.35
C HIS A 216 23.48 23.87 17.29
N THR A 217 24.40 24.58 16.63
CA THR A 217 25.20 23.99 15.52
C THR A 217 26.08 22.80 15.95
N GLN A 218 26.29 22.58 17.26
CA GLN A 218 26.97 21.40 17.79
C GLN A 218 26.20 20.09 17.49
N HIS A 219 24.88 20.13 17.24
CA HIS A 219 24.10 18.95 16.88
C HIS A 219 24.54 18.39 15.51
N ILE A 220 25.00 19.25 14.61
CA ILE A 220 25.59 18.84 13.33
C ILE A 220 26.84 17.99 13.57
N ASP A 221 27.71 18.38 14.52
CA ASP A 221 28.89 17.61 14.88
C ASP A 221 28.48 16.26 15.53
N THR A 222 27.44 16.26 16.35
CA THR A 222 26.92 15.03 16.99
C THR A 222 26.41 14.05 15.95
N LEU A 223 25.64 14.49 14.96
CA LEU A 223 25.14 13.65 13.87
C LEU A 223 26.27 13.13 12.98
N ALA A 224 27.21 13.99 12.64
CA ALA A 224 28.38 13.60 11.86
C ALA A 224 29.27 12.58 12.59
N ALA A 225 29.47 12.77 13.91
CA ALA A 225 30.19 11.82 14.74
C ALA A 225 29.43 10.49 14.85
N PHE A 226 28.11 10.51 15.03
CA PHE A 226 27.28 9.32 15.07
C PHE A 226 27.43 8.49 13.79
N ALA A 227 27.30 9.12 12.62
CA ALA A 227 27.44 8.42 11.33
C ALA A 227 28.84 7.82 11.15
N ARG A 228 29.89 8.56 11.49
CA ARG A 228 31.27 8.11 11.39
C ARG A 228 31.56 6.95 12.34
N ASP A 229 31.21 7.08 13.60
CA ASP A 229 31.55 6.12 14.66
C ASP A 229 30.74 4.81 14.55
N ASN A 230 29.60 4.84 13.85
CA ASN A 230 28.74 3.71 13.60
C ASN A 230 28.74 3.23 12.13
N ALA A 231 29.74 3.58 11.33
CA ALA A 231 29.85 3.14 9.93
C ALA A 231 29.85 1.58 9.77
N TRP A 232 30.19 0.84 10.84
CA TRP A 232 30.08 -0.63 10.86
C TRP A 232 28.64 -1.12 10.66
N ALA A 233 27.61 -0.33 10.99
CA ALA A 233 26.22 -0.71 10.85
C ALA A 233 25.74 -0.70 9.38
N LEU A 234 26.50 -0.07 8.48
CA LEU A 234 26.19 -0.08 7.04
C LEU A 234 26.23 -1.48 6.41
N ASP A 235 26.85 -2.45 7.11
CA ASP A 235 26.89 -3.85 6.72
C ASP A 235 25.82 -4.70 7.43
N THR A 236 24.79 -4.09 8.01
CA THR A 236 23.73 -4.74 8.80
C THR A 236 22.37 -4.17 8.43
N ASP A 237 21.29 -4.81 8.89
CA ASP A 237 19.91 -4.33 8.70
C ASP A 237 19.64 -2.97 9.36
N ALA A 238 20.52 -2.52 10.26
CA ALA A 238 20.48 -1.19 10.86
C ALA A 238 21.17 -0.10 9.99
N SER A 239 21.58 -0.40 8.75
CA SER A 239 22.28 0.51 7.82
C SER A 239 21.54 1.82 7.59
N PHE A 240 20.20 1.76 7.53
CA PHE A 240 19.34 2.92 7.30
C PHE A 240 19.52 4.01 8.36
N LEU A 241 19.83 3.66 9.61
CA LEU A 241 20.01 4.65 10.68
C LEU A 241 21.23 5.54 10.43
N VAL A 242 22.35 4.96 9.99
CA VAL A 242 23.60 5.69 9.66
C VAL A 242 23.42 6.50 8.38
N TYR A 243 22.80 5.90 7.38
CA TYR A 243 22.49 6.57 6.12
C TYR A 243 21.61 7.81 6.33
N ASN A 244 20.52 7.67 7.11
CA ASN A 244 19.61 8.77 7.42
C ASN A 244 20.30 9.86 8.26
N ALA A 245 21.23 9.51 9.15
CA ALA A 245 22.00 10.51 9.89
C ALA A 245 22.82 11.43 8.95
N VAL A 246 23.41 10.88 7.90
CA VAL A 246 24.13 11.67 6.87
C VAL A 246 23.13 12.48 6.06
N ARG A 247 22.07 11.85 5.58
CA ARG A 247 21.06 12.47 4.70
C ARG A 247 20.39 13.66 5.37
N GLU A 248 19.92 13.50 6.60
CA GLU A 248 19.27 14.58 7.33
C GLU A 248 20.23 15.68 7.80
N THR A 249 21.51 15.36 8.02
CA THR A 249 22.55 16.39 8.19
C THR A 249 22.74 17.18 6.90
N GLY A 250 22.74 16.52 5.75
CA GLY A 250 22.81 17.16 4.44
C GLY A 250 21.60 18.03 4.14
N ARG A 251 20.41 17.67 4.60
CA ARG A 251 19.19 18.49 4.43
C ARG A 251 19.28 19.87 5.10
N LEU A 252 20.17 20.04 6.10
CA LEU A 252 20.47 21.35 6.71
C LEU A 252 21.18 22.32 5.75
N LEU A 253 21.64 21.88 4.58
CA LEU A 253 22.10 22.76 3.50
C LEU A 253 20.99 23.70 2.99
N ALA A 254 19.71 23.36 3.21
CA ALA A 254 18.58 24.25 2.92
C ALA A 254 18.41 25.39 3.95
N SER A 255 19.16 25.37 5.06
CA SER A 255 19.05 26.38 6.12
C SER A 255 19.32 27.79 5.59
N PRO A 256 18.48 28.78 5.96
CA PRO A 256 18.75 30.19 5.66
C PRO A 256 19.92 30.76 6.47
N ASP A 257 20.29 30.09 7.61
CA ASP A 257 21.44 30.49 8.41
C ASP A 257 22.75 30.04 7.77
N LYS A 258 23.59 31.03 7.41
CA LYS A 258 24.86 30.80 6.71
C LYS A 258 25.81 29.88 7.49
N ALA A 259 25.90 30.03 8.81
CA ALA A 259 26.82 29.24 9.63
C ALA A 259 26.40 27.76 9.68
N THR A 260 25.09 27.50 9.79
CA THR A 260 24.49 26.17 9.73
C THR A 260 24.77 25.52 8.37
N LYS A 261 24.46 26.25 7.26
CA LYS A 261 24.68 25.78 5.89
C LYS A 261 26.16 25.43 5.65
N GLU A 262 27.07 26.35 5.97
CA GLU A 262 28.52 26.13 5.80
C GLU A 262 29.02 24.95 6.61
N LYS A 263 28.49 24.72 7.82
CA LYS A 263 28.86 23.61 8.65
C LYS A 263 28.37 22.28 8.08
N ALA A 264 27.08 22.21 7.67
CA ALA A 264 26.54 21.05 7.01
C ALA A 264 27.30 20.72 5.72
N LEU A 265 27.67 21.75 4.94
CA LEU A 265 28.46 21.60 3.72
C LEU A 265 29.81 20.95 4.00
N ARG A 266 30.52 21.42 5.02
CA ARG A 266 31.82 20.83 5.41
C ARG A 266 31.64 19.36 5.82
N VAL A 267 30.56 19.03 6.55
CA VAL A 267 30.27 17.61 6.90
C VAL A 267 30.04 16.77 5.65
N MET A 268 29.22 17.22 4.69
CA MET A 268 28.99 16.49 3.45
C MET A 268 30.28 16.29 2.66
N GLN A 269 31.09 17.31 2.52
CA GLN A 269 32.41 17.19 1.87
C GLN A 269 33.35 16.24 2.59
N GLN A 270 33.34 16.23 3.94
CA GLN A 270 34.11 15.26 4.73
C GLN A 270 33.62 13.82 4.54
N VAL A 271 32.31 13.62 4.52
CA VAL A 271 31.70 12.31 4.24
C VAL A 271 32.15 11.78 2.90
N MET A 272 32.15 12.62 1.85
CA MET A 272 32.63 12.23 0.51
C MET A 272 34.13 11.85 0.52
N VAL A 273 34.95 12.59 1.24
CA VAL A 273 36.42 12.31 1.32
C VAL A 273 36.66 11.02 2.09
N GLN A 274 35.92 10.77 3.17
CA GLN A 274 36.08 9.59 4.02
C GLN A 274 35.52 8.31 3.40
N ASN A 275 34.53 8.45 2.56
CA ASN A 275 33.87 7.34 1.88
C ASN A 275 33.86 7.58 0.35
N PRO A 276 35.05 7.62 -0.28
CA PRO A 276 35.10 7.94 -1.70
C PRO A 276 34.35 6.91 -2.54
N LEU A 277 33.89 7.34 -3.70
CA LEU A 277 33.23 6.44 -4.65
C LEU A 277 34.11 5.22 -4.92
N GLY A 278 33.56 4.03 -4.82
CA GLY A 278 34.26 2.76 -4.91
C GLY A 278 34.80 2.22 -3.59
N SER A 279 34.71 2.95 -2.49
CA SER A 279 35.00 2.42 -1.15
C SER A 279 33.85 1.49 -0.67
N LYS A 280 34.10 0.73 0.39
CA LYS A 280 33.11 -0.19 0.97
C LYS A 280 31.79 0.50 1.37
N HIS A 281 31.86 1.76 1.76
CA HIS A 281 30.73 2.53 2.29
C HIS A 281 30.42 3.75 1.41
N ASP A 282 30.58 3.63 0.10
CA ASP A 282 30.31 4.71 -0.85
C ASP A 282 28.80 5.09 -0.95
N LYS A 283 27.90 4.31 -0.35
CA LYS A 283 26.52 4.70 -0.12
C LYS A 283 26.41 6.04 0.64
N LEU A 284 27.34 6.30 1.58
CA LEU A 284 27.40 7.61 2.25
C LEU A 284 27.88 8.73 1.32
N TRP A 285 28.77 8.42 0.38
CA TRP A 285 29.16 9.36 -0.67
C TRP A 285 27.95 9.73 -1.53
N LEU A 286 27.15 8.73 -1.93
CA LEU A 286 25.93 8.95 -2.72
C LEU A 286 24.94 9.84 -1.97
N ALA A 287 24.69 9.56 -0.68
CA ALA A 287 23.83 10.39 0.15
C ALA A 287 24.31 11.86 0.23
N ALA A 288 25.61 12.07 0.40
CA ALA A 288 26.17 13.41 0.46
C ALA A 288 26.06 14.15 -0.88
N VAL A 289 26.33 13.47 -1.98
CA VAL A 289 26.21 14.04 -3.34
C VAL A 289 24.76 14.37 -3.66
N GLU A 290 23.79 13.49 -3.35
CA GLU A 290 22.37 13.73 -3.52
C GLU A 290 21.96 15.03 -2.80
N MET A 291 22.30 15.16 -1.52
CA MET A 291 21.93 16.35 -0.73
C MET A 291 22.59 17.63 -1.25
N MET A 292 23.87 17.57 -1.63
CA MET A 292 24.54 18.73 -2.20
C MET A 292 24.02 19.10 -3.58
N SER A 293 23.76 18.13 -4.45
CA SER A 293 23.18 18.39 -5.78
C SER A 293 21.86 19.16 -5.70
N TYR A 294 21.05 18.84 -4.71
CA TYR A 294 19.74 19.46 -4.54
C TYR A 294 19.79 20.81 -3.80
N TYR A 295 20.55 20.92 -2.71
CA TYR A 295 20.49 22.08 -1.81
C TYR A 295 21.67 23.04 -1.92
N ALA A 296 22.81 22.58 -2.43
CA ALA A 296 24.06 23.37 -2.49
C ALA A 296 24.98 22.83 -3.60
N PRO A 297 24.57 22.88 -4.88
CA PRO A 297 25.34 22.32 -5.99
C PRO A 297 26.72 22.94 -6.11
N GLU A 298 26.92 24.19 -5.67
CA GLU A 298 28.22 24.85 -5.59
C GLU A 298 29.21 24.10 -4.68
N GLY A 299 28.69 23.33 -3.72
CA GLY A 299 29.51 22.53 -2.77
C GLY A 299 30.16 21.31 -3.37
N LEU A 300 29.70 20.88 -4.55
CA LEU A 300 30.32 19.79 -5.30
C LEU A 300 31.69 20.15 -5.88
N ASN A 301 32.09 21.44 -5.81
CA ASN A 301 33.42 21.93 -6.20
C ASN A 301 33.84 21.51 -7.62
N GLY A 302 32.90 21.49 -8.56
CA GLY A 302 33.13 21.10 -9.94
C GLY A 302 33.28 19.58 -10.13
N LEU A 303 32.75 18.77 -9.20
CA LEU A 303 32.59 17.32 -9.42
C LEU A 303 31.83 17.08 -10.71
N ASP A 304 32.45 16.34 -11.63
CA ASP A 304 31.79 15.88 -12.84
C ASP A 304 30.87 14.69 -12.48
N LEU A 305 29.58 14.96 -12.39
CA LEU A 305 28.58 13.95 -12.04
C LEU A 305 28.41 12.88 -13.12
N ASP A 306 28.59 13.25 -14.39
CA ASP A 306 28.49 12.30 -15.50
C ASP A 306 29.69 11.35 -15.48
N GLN A 307 30.88 11.86 -15.21
CA GLN A 307 32.05 11.03 -15.01
C GLN A 307 31.90 10.14 -13.76
N ALA A 308 31.38 10.68 -12.66
CA ALA A 308 31.12 9.90 -11.44
C ALA A 308 30.11 8.76 -11.67
N LYS A 309 29.03 9.02 -12.42
CA LYS A 309 28.07 7.98 -12.83
C LYS A 309 28.72 6.94 -13.72
N HIS A 310 29.55 7.37 -14.68
CA HIS A 310 30.28 6.47 -15.57
C HIS A 310 31.18 5.53 -14.76
N ASP A 311 31.98 6.08 -13.83
CA ASP A 311 32.93 5.32 -13.01
C ASP A 311 32.19 4.37 -12.05
N LEU A 312 31.07 4.83 -11.45
CA LEU A 312 30.22 3.99 -10.61
C LEU A 312 29.60 2.84 -11.42
N ALA A 313 29.04 3.14 -12.59
CA ALA A 313 28.44 2.15 -13.48
C ALA A 313 29.46 1.11 -13.95
N ALA A 314 30.70 1.54 -14.26
CA ALA A 314 31.77 0.62 -14.63
C ALA A 314 32.18 -0.34 -13.50
N ARG A 315 32.03 0.10 -12.24
CA ARG A 315 32.36 -0.69 -11.06
C ARG A 315 31.20 -1.59 -10.62
N VAL A 316 29.97 -1.05 -10.59
CA VAL A 316 28.79 -1.76 -10.09
C VAL A 316 28.26 -2.75 -11.13
N LEU A 317 28.35 -2.41 -12.41
CA LEU A 317 27.93 -3.23 -13.54
C LEU A 317 29.13 -3.52 -14.47
N PRO A 318 30.16 -4.26 -13.97
CA PRO A 318 31.41 -4.45 -14.69
C PRO A 318 31.31 -5.37 -15.91
N ASN A 319 30.35 -6.31 -15.87
CA ASN A 319 30.18 -7.29 -16.93
C ASN A 319 29.38 -6.67 -18.08
N ARG A 320 29.85 -6.88 -19.31
CA ARG A 320 29.18 -6.40 -20.52
C ARG A 320 29.17 -7.48 -21.58
N HIS A 321 27.97 -7.78 -22.09
CA HIS A 321 27.77 -8.71 -23.18
C HIS A 321 26.88 -8.06 -24.24
N GLU A 322 27.27 -8.17 -25.52
CA GLU A 322 26.44 -7.67 -26.64
C GLU A 322 25.71 -8.85 -27.27
N CYS A 323 24.39 -8.75 -27.27
CA CYS A 323 23.54 -9.72 -27.98
C CYS A 323 23.63 -9.53 -29.49
N ASP A 324 23.27 -10.55 -30.26
CA ASP A 324 23.15 -10.45 -31.73
C ASP A 324 22.03 -9.48 -32.14
N GLY A 325 21.02 -9.30 -31.27
CA GLY A 325 19.93 -8.32 -31.42
C GLY A 325 20.27 -6.92 -30.84
N PRO A 326 19.25 -6.09 -30.52
CA PRO A 326 19.45 -4.72 -30.05
C PRO A 326 19.93 -4.63 -28.59
N ALA A 327 19.83 -5.69 -27.81
CA ALA A 327 20.13 -5.68 -26.39
C ALA A 327 21.63 -5.69 -26.09
N ILE A 328 22.01 -4.93 -25.03
CA ILE A 328 23.35 -4.95 -24.44
C ILE A 328 23.17 -5.26 -22.95
N ILE A 329 23.59 -6.44 -22.52
CA ILE A 329 23.52 -6.83 -21.11
C ILE A 329 24.69 -6.19 -20.36
N ARG A 330 24.38 -5.39 -19.34
CA ARG A 330 25.34 -4.91 -18.34
C ARG A 330 24.96 -5.46 -16.99
N SER A 331 25.84 -6.14 -16.29
CA SER A 331 25.47 -6.75 -15.02
C SER A 331 26.53 -6.63 -13.95
N GLN A 332 26.06 -6.76 -12.71
CA GLN A 332 26.91 -6.79 -11.54
C GLN A 332 27.61 -8.14 -11.42
N ASP A 333 26.90 -9.25 -11.57
CA ASP A 333 27.41 -10.60 -11.28
C ASP A 333 26.96 -11.72 -12.22
N LEU A 334 26.21 -11.41 -13.28
CA LEU A 334 25.86 -12.45 -14.25
C LEU A 334 27.12 -13.09 -14.84
N THR A 335 27.09 -14.42 -14.93
CA THR A 335 28.10 -15.17 -15.68
C THR A 335 27.90 -14.94 -17.18
N GLN A 336 28.93 -15.28 -17.96
CA GLN A 336 28.83 -15.20 -19.42
C GLN A 336 27.73 -16.15 -19.98
N ALA A 337 27.51 -17.31 -19.35
CA ALA A 337 26.46 -18.25 -19.77
C ALA A 337 25.07 -17.64 -19.52
N GLN A 338 24.82 -17.05 -18.36
CA GLN A 338 23.57 -16.36 -18.04
C GLN A 338 23.31 -15.14 -18.95
N ALA A 339 24.37 -14.39 -19.30
CA ALA A 339 24.23 -13.27 -20.22
C ALA A 339 23.86 -13.73 -21.66
N ILE A 340 24.39 -14.86 -22.11
CA ILE A 340 24.02 -15.48 -23.40
C ILE A 340 22.57 -15.97 -23.34
N GLU A 341 22.20 -16.67 -22.27
CA GLU A 341 20.83 -17.15 -22.05
C GLU A 341 19.82 -15.99 -22.03
N ALA A 342 20.13 -14.88 -21.36
CA ALA A 342 19.32 -13.67 -21.41
C ALA A 342 19.17 -13.13 -22.84
N CYS A 343 20.23 -13.12 -23.64
CA CYS A 343 20.15 -12.73 -25.06
C CYS A 343 19.22 -13.66 -25.88
N ASP A 344 19.27 -14.96 -25.63
CA ASP A 344 18.44 -15.95 -26.32
C ASP A 344 16.96 -15.73 -25.94
N VAL A 345 16.65 -15.48 -24.65
CA VAL A 345 15.30 -15.15 -24.20
C VAL A 345 14.80 -13.88 -24.90
N LEU A 346 15.59 -12.79 -24.91
CA LEU A 346 15.20 -11.53 -25.52
C LEU A 346 15.01 -11.65 -27.03
N SER A 347 15.85 -12.41 -27.72
CA SER A 347 15.71 -12.67 -29.17
C SER A 347 14.44 -13.45 -29.50
N ALA A 348 14.10 -14.44 -28.68
CA ALA A 348 12.85 -15.19 -28.81
C ALA A 348 11.63 -14.30 -28.59
N LYS A 349 11.72 -13.41 -27.57
CA LYS A 349 10.65 -12.45 -27.27
C LYS A 349 10.45 -11.43 -28.39
N GLU A 350 11.51 -10.91 -28.98
CA GLU A 350 11.42 -9.99 -30.14
C GLU A 350 10.72 -10.64 -31.35
N ALA A 351 11.06 -11.88 -31.65
CA ALA A 351 10.45 -12.63 -32.73
C ALA A 351 8.94 -12.84 -32.48
N ASP A 352 8.57 -13.20 -31.25
CA ASP A 352 7.19 -13.38 -30.81
C ASP A 352 6.41 -12.04 -30.81
N PHE A 353 7.02 -10.96 -30.33
CA PHE A 353 6.45 -9.61 -30.38
C PHE A 353 6.05 -9.21 -31.81
N HIS A 354 6.95 -9.34 -32.76
CA HIS A 354 6.66 -8.99 -34.17
C HIS A 354 5.52 -9.82 -34.78
N GLN A 355 5.38 -11.06 -34.33
CA GLN A 355 4.26 -11.92 -34.76
C GLN A 355 2.95 -11.45 -34.12
N VAL A 356 2.92 -11.19 -32.82
CA VAL A 356 1.69 -10.83 -32.06
C VAL A 356 1.22 -9.41 -32.42
N ALA A 357 2.14 -8.45 -32.43
CA ALA A 357 1.82 -7.05 -32.71
C ALA A 357 1.71 -6.70 -34.20
N ASN A 358 1.97 -7.65 -35.10
CA ASN A 358 2.00 -7.43 -36.56
C ASN A 358 2.82 -6.16 -36.93
N ALA A 359 3.95 -5.97 -36.24
CA ALA A 359 4.71 -4.73 -36.32
C ALA A 359 5.58 -4.58 -37.58
N GLY A 360 5.80 -5.65 -38.33
CA GLY A 360 6.51 -5.63 -39.61
C GLY A 360 8.00 -5.24 -39.56
N ASN A 361 8.59 -5.27 -38.34
CA ASN A 361 10.00 -4.91 -38.07
C ASN A 361 10.40 -3.50 -38.58
N GLN A 362 9.47 -2.55 -38.59
CA GLN A 362 9.69 -1.16 -38.96
C GLN A 362 9.47 -0.27 -37.74
N PRO A 363 10.53 0.40 -37.24
CA PRO A 363 10.39 1.35 -36.12
C PRO A 363 9.40 2.47 -36.45
N VAL A 364 8.79 3.06 -35.42
CA VAL A 364 7.99 4.26 -35.58
C VAL A 364 8.87 5.42 -36.08
N ALA A 365 8.27 6.41 -36.72
CA ALA A 365 8.99 7.57 -37.19
C ALA A 365 9.61 8.32 -36.00
N ASP A 366 10.81 8.84 -36.15
CA ASP A 366 11.60 9.51 -35.12
C ASP A 366 12.11 8.63 -33.98
N ASP A 367 12.08 7.30 -34.09
CA ASP A 367 12.72 6.44 -33.11
C ASP A 367 14.22 6.25 -33.40
N HIS A 368 15.05 6.70 -32.47
CA HIS A 368 16.50 6.52 -32.46
C HIS A 368 16.99 5.52 -31.43
N ASN A 369 16.11 4.78 -30.77
CA ASN A 369 16.42 3.73 -29.80
C ASN A 369 16.78 2.41 -30.50
N GLU A 370 17.81 2.43 -31.34
CA GLU A 370 18.25 1.24 -32.07
C GLU A 370 18.75 0.14 -31.16
N ARG A 371 19.17 0.48 -29.94
CA ARG A 371 19.70 -0.46 -28.94
C ARG A 371 19.11 -0.15 -27.57
N VAL A 372 19.04 -1.18 -26.73
CA VAL A 372 18.63 -1.08 -25.33
C VAL A 372 19.70 -1.67 -24.41
N GLU A 373 20.08 -0.93 -23.37
CA GLU A 373 20.94 -1.41 -22.31
C GLU A 373 20.10 -2.10 -21.24
N VAL A 374 20.37 -3.38 -20.98
CA VAL A 374 19.76 -4.17 -19.91
C VAL A 374 20.70 -4.16 -18.72
N ALA A 375 20.42 -3.33 -17.72
CA ALA A 375 21.25 -3.14 -16.54
C ALA A 375 20.76 -4.02 -15.37
N VAL A 376 21.53 -5.04 -15.00
CA VAL A 376 21.13 -6.06 -14.02
C VAL A 376 21.98 -5.98 -12.76
N PHE A 377 21.37 -5.63 -11.64
CA PHE A 377 21.98 -5.66 -10.32
C PHE A 377 21.98 -7.06 -9.72
N ALA A 378 22.91 -7.35 -8.82
CA ALA A 378 23.04 -8.66 -8.18
C ALA A 378 21.82 -9.04 -7.31
N ASN A 379 21.14 -8.04 -6.74
CA ASN A 379 19.97 -8.22 -5.87
C ASN A 379 19.24 -6.88 -5.67
N ASN A 380 18.09 -6.94 -5.03
CA ASN A 380 17.29 -5.75 -4.70
C ASN A 380 18.06 -4.69 -3.90
N GLY A 381 18.89 -5.09 -2.92
CA GLY A 381 19.67 -4.15 -2.12
C GLY A 381 20.60 -3.31 -2.98
N SER A 382 21.34 -3.92 -3.91
CA SER A 382 22.22 -3.21 -4.86
C SER A 382 21.42 -2.33 -5.83
N TYR A 383 20.26 -2.79 -6.27
CA TYR A 383 19.35 -1.99 -7.10
C TYR A 383 18.91 -0.72 -6.38
N VAL A 384 18.41 -0.83 -5.14
CA VAL A 384 18.00 0.31 -4.32
C VAL A 384 19.15 1.27 -4.03
N ASP A 385 20.35 0.75 -3.78
CA ASP A 385 21.51 1.55 -3.40
C ASP A 385 22.09 2.39 -4.55
N TYR A 386 22.03 1.90 -5.79
CA TYR A 386 22.79 2.49 -6.90
C TYR A 386 21.94 2.95 -8.09
N SER A 387 20.81 2.34 -8.34
CA SER A 387 20.05 2.51 -9.58
C SER A 387 19.56 3.95 -9.77
N SER A 388 18.95 4.53 -8.72
CA SER A 388 18.43 5.90 -8.77
C SER A 388 19.54 6.94 -9.11
N PHE A 389 20.73 6.82 -8.51
CA PHE A 389 21.82 7.72 -8.82
C PHE A 389 22.36 7.53 -10.26
N LEU A 390 22.49 6.27 -10.70
CA LEU A 390 23.01 5.93 -12.02
C LEU A 390 22.06 6.33 -13.14
N PHE A 391 20.78 6.02 -12.98
CA PHE A 391 19.81 6.03 -14.07
C PHE A 391 18.63 6.98 -13.85
N GLY A 392 18.40 7.47 -12.62
CA GLY A 392 17.33 8.41 -12.29
C GLY A 392 15.94 7.76 -12.10
N ASN A 393 15.88 6.42 -12.03
CA ASN A 393 14.64 5.68 -11.80
C ASN A 393 14.24 5.66 -10.31
N THR A 394 12.98 5.30 -10.05
CA THR A 394 12.53 4.92 -8.71
C THR A 394 12.98 3.48 -8.39
N THR A 395 12.95 3.09 -7.14
CA THR A 395 13.44 1.78 -6.70
C THR A 395 12.45 1.02 -5.82
N ASP A 396 11.19 1.46 -5.85
CA ASP A 396 10.02 0.85 -5.22
C ASP A 396 9.28 -0.11 -6.16
N ASN A 397 10.00 -0.70 -7.13
CA ASN A 397 9.49 -1.57 -8.18
C ASN A 397 10.48 -2.72 -8.46
N GLY A 398 10.05 -3.70 -9.24
CA GLY A 398 10.84 -4.87 -9.63
C GLY A 398 11.81 -4.63 -10.78
N GLY A 399 11.66 -3.53 -11.48
CA GLY A 399 12.43 -3.11 -12.65
C GLY A 399 11.77 -1.93 -13.32
N GLN A 400 12.44 -1.32 -14.28
CA GLN A 400 11.85 -0.19 -15.02
C GLN A 400 12.49 -0.01 -16.38
N TYR A 401 11.67 0.10 -17.41
CA TYR A 401 12.09 0.58 -18.72
C TYR A 401 12.21 2.11 -18.71
N LEU A 402 13.33 2.62 -19.15
CA LEU A 402 13.67 4.03 -19.24
C LEU A 402 13.89 4.38 -20.71
N GLU A 403 12.83 4.84 -21.35
CA GLU A 403 12.84 5.15 -22.77
C GLU A 403 13.78 6.33 -23.13
N GLY A 404 13.85 7.33 -22.26
CA GLY A 404 14.48 8.61 -22.57
C GLY A 404 13.65 9.45 -23.55
N ASN A 405 14.32 10.12 -24.48
CA ASN A 405 13.67 10.83 -25.58
C ASN A 405 13.97 10.12 -26.90
N PRO A 406 13.04 9.30 -27.42
CA PRO A 406 13.29 8.48 -28.62
C PRO A 406 13.60 9.29 -29.87
N SER A 407 13.15 10.56 -29.96
CA SER A 407 13.41 11.45 -31.10
C SER A 407 14.80 12.08 -31.11
N GLU A 408 15.59 11.90 -30.05
CA GLU A 408 16.94 12.45 -29.96
C GLU A 408 17.99 11.44 -30.44
N ALA A 409 18.79 11.85 -31.42
CA ALA A 409 19.92 11.03 -31.88
C ALA A 409 20.95 10.84 -30.75
N GLY A 410 21.24 9.59 -30.41
CA GLY A 410 22.13 9.23 -29.31
C GLY A 410 21.41 9.03 -27.98
N ASN A 411 20.08 9.04 -27.95
CA ASN A 411 19.32 8.57 -26.79
C ASN A 411 19.73 7.14 -26.43
N ALA A 412 19.69 6.82 -25.16
CA ALA A 412 20.06 5.51 -24.63
C ALA A 412 18.88 4.91 -23.85
N ALA A 413 18.06 4.16 -24.57
CA ALA A 413 17.01 3.36 -23.93
C ALA A 413 17.63 2.32 -22.97
N ARG A 414 17.01 2.12 -21.82
CA ARG A 414 17.45 1.19 -20.79
C ARG A 414 16.29 0.43 -20.21
N PHE A 415 16.62 -0.78 -19.82
CA PHE A 415 15.84 -1.56 -18.87
C PHE A 415 16.72 -1.80 -17.64
N VAL A 416 16.23 -1.51 -16.46
CA VAL A 416 16.98 -1.61 -15.21
C VAL A 416 16.28 -2.58 -14.29
N ALA A 417 16.96 -3.64 -13.83
CA ALA A 417 16.42 -4.69 -12.97
C ALA A 417 17.47 -5.29 -12.04
N TYR A 418 17.05 -6.28 -11.28
CA TYR A 418 17.92 -7.05 -10.40
C TYR A 418 17.62 -8.55 -10.47
N ARG A 419 18.52 -9.35 -9.90
CA ARG A 419 18.30 -10.79 -9.76
C ARG A 419 17.45 -11.07 -8.53
N TYR A 420 16.38 -11.84 -8.70
CA TYR A 420 15.51 -12.26 -7.59
C TYR A 420 16.02 -13.52 -6.87
N ALA A 421 16.94 -14.29 -7.47
CA ALA A 421 17.56 -15.46 -6.86
C ALA A 421 19.06 -15.50 -7.17
N ASN A 422 19.81 -16.08 -6.25
CA ASN A 422 21.21 -16.38 -6.42
C ASN A 422 21.35 -17.81 -6.97
N GLY A 423 22.33 -18.06 -7.84
CA GLY A 423 22.57 -19.40 -8.38
C GLY A 423 23.02 -19.38 -9.82
N ASP A 424 23.01 -20.57 -10.42
CA ASP A 424 23.45 -20.78 -11.80
C ASP A 424 22.33 -20.54 -12.82
N GLU A 425 21.08 -20.51 -12.38
CA GLU A 425 19.91 -20.27 -13.23
C GLU A 425 19.74 -18.77 -13.51
N LEU A 426 19.18 -18.45 -14.68
CA LEU A 426 18.84 -17.07 -15.04
C LEU A 426 17.69 -16.59 -14.15
N SER A 427 17.88 -15.47 -13.48
CA SER A 427 16.92 -14.97 -12.49
C SER A 427 16.78 -13.45 -12.53
N ILE A 428 16.64 -12.87 -13.71
CA ILE A 428 16.45 -11.42 -13.90
C ILE A 428 14.95 -11.12 -13.74
N LEU A 429 14.61 -10.27 -12.78
CA LEU A 429 13.22 -9.86 -12.56
C LEU A 429 12.72 -9.01 -13.73
N ASN A 430 11.51 -9.26 -14.17
CA ASN A 430 10.81 -8.52 -15.23
C ASN A 430 11.52 -8.49 -16.61
N LEU A 431 12.41 -9.44 -16.89
CA LEU A 431 13.23 -9.43 -18.10
C LEU A 431 12.39 -9.30 -19.40
N GLU A 432 11.37 -10.12 -19.54
CA GLU A 432 10.54 -10.14 -20.73
C GLU A 432 9.51 -9.01 -20.77
N HIS A 433 8.97 -8.64 -19.60
CA HIS A 433 8.03 -7.54 -19.43
C HIS A 433 8.66 -6.21 -19.87
N GLU A 434 9.78 -5.84 -19.26
CA GLU A 434 10.46 -4.57 -19.55
C GLU A 434 11.03 -4.53 -20.98
N TYR A 435 11.45 -5.67 -21.49
CA TYR A 435 11.86 -5.75 -22.90
C TYR A 435 10.69 -5.57 -23.86
N THR A 436 9.50 -6.03 -23.47
CA THR A 436 8.28 -5.78 -24.25
C THR A 436 7.97 -4.28 -24.30
N HIS A 437 8.15 -3.54 -23.22
CA HIS A 437 8.03 -2.08 -23.25
C HIS A 437 8.99 -1.43 -24.25
N TYR A 438 10.25 -1.87 -24.30
CA TYR A 438 11.19 -1.40 -25.32
C TYR A 438 10.70 -1.68 -26.75
N LEU A 439 10.24 -2.89 -27.00
CA LEU A 439 9.76 -3.27 -28.33
C LEU A 439 8.47 -2.52 -28.70
N ASP A 440 7.54 -2.38 -27.76
CA ASP A 440 6.28 -1.67 -27.97
C ASP A 440 6.53 -0.17 -28.21
N ALA A 441 7.39 0.47 -27.41
CA ALA A 441 7.81 1.84 -27.63
C ALA A 441 8.41 2.03 -29.01
N ARG A 442 9.35 1.19 -29.41
CA ARG A 442 10.06 1.30 -30.67
C ARG A 442 9.18 1.04 -31.90
N PHE A 443 8.28 0.05 -31.83
CA PHE A 443 7.56 -0.44 -33.02
C PHE A 443 6.08 -0.04 -33.05
N ASN A 444 5.48 0.32 -31.94
CA ASN A 444 4.06 0.62 -31.87
C ASN A 444 3.73 2.01 -31.35
N GLN A 445 4.58 2.62 -30.47
CA GLN A 445 4.25 3.86 -29.77
C GLN A 445 5.03 5.03 -30.36
N TYR A 446 4.41 5.85 -31.23
CA TYR A 446 5.04 7.07 -31.71
C TYR A 446 5.25 8.10 -30.59
N GLY A 447 6.38 8.80 -30.61
CA GLY A 447 6.71 9.83 -29.61
C GLY A 447 7.19 9.22 -28.28
N SER A 448 7.24 10.02 -27.24
CA SER A 448 7.68 9.59 -25.92
C SER A 448 6.56 8.92 -25.12
N PHE A 449 6.93 8.20 -24.06
CA PHE A 449 6.01 7.65 -23.06
C PHE A 449 5.04 8.72 -22.52
N SER A 450 5.53 9.93 -22.25
CA SER A 450 4.70 11.06 -21.81
C SER A 450 3.68 11.50 -22.86
N ASP A 451 4.04 11.47 -24.15
CA ASP A 451 3.12 11.82 -25.25
C ASP A 451 1.97 10.81 -25.33
N ASN A 452 2.27 9.54 -25.16
CA ASN A 452 1.27 8.46 -25.14
C ASN A 452 0.33 8.57 -23.95
N LEU A 453 0.84 8.86 -22.75
CA LEU A 453 0.02 9.04 -21.54
C LEU A 453 -0.88 10.27 -21.59
N ALA A 454 -0.44 11.35 -22.24
CA ALA A 454 -1.13 12.66 -22.22
C ALA A 454 -2.57 12.61 -22.73
N HIS A 455 -2.94 11.63 -23.54
CA HIS A 455 -4.27 11.51 -24.15
C HIS A 455 -5.14 10.42 -23.48
N GLY A 456 -4.60 9.67 -22.53
CA GLY A 456 -5.27 8.61 -21.78
C GLY A 456 -5.61 7.37 -22.61
N TYR A 457 -6.26 6.41 -21.98
CA TYR A 457 -6.74 5.17 -22.59
C TYR A 457 -5.63 4.30 -23.19
N VAL A 458 -4.41 4.37 -22.62
CA VAL A 458 -3.25 3.64 -23.14
C VAL A 458 -2.65 2.67 -22.11
N VAL A 459 -2.79 2.92 -20.80
CA VAL A 459 -2.14 2.13 -19.74
C VAL A 459 -2.55 0.66 -19.80
N TRP A 460 -3.82 0.37 -20.08
CA TRP A 460 -4.31 -1.00 -20.25
C TRP A 460 -3.56 -1.78 -21.36
N TRP A 461 -3.11 -1.07 -22.38
CA TRP A 461 -2.30 -1.66 -23.46
C TRP A 461 -0.85 -1.78 -23.01
N LEU A 462 -0.23 -0.71 -22.53
CA LEU A 462 1.18 -0.71 -22.16
C LEU A 462 1.50 -1.86 -21.20
N GLU A 463 0.79 -1.91 -20.06
CA GLU A 463 1.05 -2.91 -19.04
C GLU A 463 0.41 -4.27 -19.38
N GLY A 464 -0.83 -4.25 -19.81
CA GLY A 464 -1.51 -5.51 -20.17
C GLY A 464 -0.89 -6.24 -21.34
N PHE A 465 -0.24 -5.52 -22.27
CA PHE A 465 0.46 -6.16 -23.39
C PHE A 465 1.80 -6.75 -22.96
N ALA A 466 2.53 -6.07 -22.07
CA ALA A 466 3.74 -6.60 -21.48
C ALA A 466 3.46 -7.90 -20.70
N GLU A 467 2.40 -7.90 -19.87
CA GLU A 467 1.91 -9.09 -19.17
C GLU A 467 1.49 -10.21 -20.14
N TYR A 468 0.71 -9.88 -21.18
CA TYR A 468 0.31 -10.88 -22.18
C TYR A 468 1.49 -11.47 -22.92
N MET A 469 2.49 -10.67 -23.23
CA MET A 469 3.71 -11.16 -23.90
C MET A 469 4.49 -12.12 -23.02
N HIS A 470 4.43 -11.94 -21.70
CA HIS A 470 5.06 -12.85 -20.74
C HIS A 470 4.22 -14.12 -20.51
N TYR A 471 2.97 -13.96 -20.07
CA TYR A 471 2.12 -15.08 -19.61
C TYR A 471 1.32 -15.80 -20.71
N LYS A 472 1.12 -15.18 -21.87
CA LYS A 472 0.25 -15.71 -22.94
C LYS A 472 -1.17 -16.04 -22.41
N GLN A 473 -1.58 -17.31 -22.37
CA GLN A 473 -2.87 -17.73 -21.81
C GLN A 473 -2.79 -18.20 -20.34
N GLY A 474 -1.61 -18.28 -19.76
CA GLY A 474 -1.35 -18.95 -18.50
C GLY A 474 -1.21 -18.01 -17.28
N TYR A 475 -1.88 -16.87 -17.26
CA TYR A 475 -1.80 -15.94 -16.11
C TYR A 475 -2.89 -16.25 -15.07
N ASP A 476 -2.63 -17.23 -14.21
CA ASP A 476 -3.60 -17.74 -13.23
C ASP A 476 -4.03 -16.65 -12.22
N ALA A 477 -3.12 -15.79 -11.80
CA ALA A 477 -3.44 -14.70 -10.88
C ALA A 477 -4.42 -13.68 -11.50
N ALA A 478 -4.34 -13.42 -12.81
CA ALA A 478 -5.31 -12.56 -13.49
C ALA A 478 -6.65 -13.27 -13.70
N ILE A 479 -6.61 -14.57 -14.03
CA ILE A 479 -7.83 -15.38 -14.22
C ILE A 479 -8.59 -15.50 -12.89
N GLY A 480 -7.90 -15.72 -11.78
CA GLY A 480 -8.48 -15.80 -10.44
C GLY A 480 -9.21 -14.52 -9.98
N LEU A 481 -8.88 -13.35 -10.55
CA LEU A 481 -9.62 -12.12 -10.23
C LEU A 481 -11.07 -12.13 -10.75
N ILE A 482 -11.37 -12.93 -11.78
CA ILE A 482 -12.71 -12.98 -12.38
C ILE A 482 -13.75 -13.43 -11.35
N ASP A 483 -13.37 -14.34 -10.46
CA ASP A 483 -14.26 -14.88 -9.41
C ASP A 483 -14.57 -13.85 -8.31
N ASN A 484 -13.71 -12.85 -8.13
CA ASN A 484 -13.87 -11.78 -7.12
C ASN A 484 -14.75 -10.60 -7.63
N GLY A 485 -15.20 -10.68 -8.86
CA GLY A 485 -16.03 -9.67 -9.50
C GLY A 485 -15.45 -9.21 -10.83
N LYS A 486 -16.32 -9.02 -11.83
CA LYS A 486 -15.90 -8.64 -13.17
C LYS A 486 -15.83 -7.15 -13.37
N MET A 487 -14.80 -6.68 -14.03
CA MET A 487 -14.67 -5.29 -14.49
C MET A 487 -15.17 -5.18 -15.95
N SER A 488 -15.83 -4.07 -16.30
CA SER A 488 -16.22 -3.82 -17.67
C SER A 488 -15.01 -3.49 -18.55
N LEU A 489 -15.03 -3.86 -19.83
CA LEU A 489 -13.94 -3.53 -20.78
C LEU A 489 -13.72 -2.01 -20.86
N SER A 490 -14.80 -1.22 -20.80
CA SER A 490 -14.73 0.24 -20.77
C SER A 490 -13.96 0.76 -19.56
N ASP A 491 -14.13 0.14 -18.39
CA ASP A 491 -13.43 0.54 -17.16
C ASP A 491 -11.96 0.14 -17.22
N VAL A 492 -11.65 -1.06 -17.73
CA VAL A 492 -10.26 -1.48 -17.94
C VAL A 492 -9.56 -0.55 -18.92
N PHE A 493 -10.20 -0.21 -20.04
CA PHE A 493 -9.63 0.72 -21.02
C PHE A 493 -9.38 2.13 -20.46
N ALA A 494 -10.14 2.56 -19.45
CA ALA A 494 -9.95 3.83 -18.77
C ALA A 494 -8.88 3.78 -17.65
N THR A 495 -8.15 2.69 -17.51
CA THR A 495 -7.08 2.55 -16.51
C THR A 495 -6.00 3.60 -16.67
N THR A 496 -5.52 4.09 -15.52
CA THR A 496 -4.39 5.01 -15.39
C THR A 496 -3.45 4.48 -14.29
N TYR A 497 -2.23 4.99 -14.22
CA TYR A 497 -1.28 4.61 -13.15
C TYR A 497 -1.68 5.07 -11.73
N SER A 498 -2.82 5.72 -11.55
CA SER A 498 -3.37 6.02 -10.23
C SER A 498 -4.29 4.92 -9.67
N HIS A 499 -4.57 3.89 -10.46
CA HIS A 499 -5.33 2.73 -10.02
C HIS A 499 -4.39 1.68 -9.37
N ASP A 500 -5.01 0.69 -8.73
CA ASP A 500 -4.29 -0.43 -8.10
C ASP A 500 -3.63 -1.37 -9.13
N SER A 501 -2.67 -2.16 -8.67
CA SER A 501 -1.89 -3.08 -9.51
C SER A 501 -2.76 -4.12 -10.22
N ASN A 502 -3.80 -4.66 -9.57
CA ASN A 502 -4.71 -5.60 -10.19
C ASN A 502 -5.38 -5.00 -11.43
N ARG A 503 -5.81 -3.73 -11.32
CA ARG A 503 -6.46 -3.05 -12.44
C ARG A 503 -5.47 -2.73 -13.56
N ILE A 504 -4.25 -2.33 -13.22
CA ILE A 504 -3.22 -1.95 -14.19
C ILE A 504 -2.74 -3.17 -14.95
N TYR A 505 -2.24 -4.18 -14.26
CA TYR A 505 -1.56 -5.33 -14.84
C TYR A 505 -2.53 -6.47 -15.18
N ARG A 506 -3.25 -7.01 -14.20
CA ARG A 506 -4.07 -8.22 -14.37
C ARG A 506 -5.32 -7.98 -15.22
N TRP A 507 -6.09 -6.93 -14.91
CA TRP A 507 -7.22 -6.55 -15.76
C TRP A 507 -6.76 -6.02 -17.12
N GLY A 508 -5.63 -5.31 -17.18
CA GLY A 508 -4.97 -4.92 -18.43
C GLY A 508 -4.65 -6.13 -19.30
N TYR A 509 -4.02 -7.15 -18.72
CA TYR A 509 -3.75 -8.43 -19.39
C TYR A 509 -5.02 -9.09 -19.94
N LEU A 510 -6.08 -9.22 -19.12
CA LEU A 510 -7.34 -9.83 -19.57
C LEU A 510 -7.95 -9.06 -20.74
N ALA A 511 -7.91 -7.73 -20.72
CA ALA A 511 -8.41 -6.91 -21.81
C ALA A 511 -7.56 -7.05 -23.08
N VAL A 512 -6.24 -7.07 -22.98
CA VAL A 512 -5.33 -7.29 -24.11
C VAL A 512 -5.52 -8.68 -24.68
N ARG A 513 -5.58 -9.71 -23.85
CA ARG A 513 -5.80 -11.10 -24.27
C ARG A 513 -7.13 -11.23 -25.02
N PHE A 514 -8.22 -10.68 -24.47
CA PHE A 514 -9.52 -10.65 -25.14
C PHE A 514 -9.45 -9.97 -26.52
N MET A 515 -8.83 -8.81 -26.59
CA MET A 515 -8.74 -8.05 -27.85
C MET A 515 -7.89 -8.76 -28.89
N LEU A 516 -6.82 -9.42 -28.48
CA LEU A 516 -5.95 -10.19 -29.40
C LEU A 516 -6.62 -11.50 -29.88
N GLU A 517 -7.34 -12.19 -29.01
CA GLU A 517 -8.02 -13.45 -29.34
C GLU A 517 -9.28 -13.23 -30.18
N GLU A 518 -10.15 -12.28 -29.81
CA GLU A 518 -11.47 -12.12 -30.43
C GLU A 518 -11.52 -10.97 -31.48
N HIS A 519 -10.69 -9.92 -31.30
CA HIS A 519 -10.73 -8.70 -32.11
C HIS A 519 -9.37 -8.28 -32.69
N PRO A 520 -8.55 -9.18 -33.29
CA PRO A 520 -7.19 -8.84 -33.74
C PRO A 520 -7.16 -7.73 -34.79
N GLN A 521 -8.19 -7.57 -35.61
CA GLN A 521 -8.28 -6.51 -36.64
C GLN A 521 -8.48 -5.11 -35.99
N GLU A 522 -9.18 -5.06 -34.87
CA GLU A 522 -9.33 -3.81 -34.12
C GLU A 522 -8.00 -3.44 -33.44
N VAL A 523 -7.26 -4.42 -32.93
CA VAL A 523 -5.90 -4.21 -32.43
C VAL A 523 -4.98 -3.67 -33.51
N ASP A 524 -4.98 -4.26 -34.74
CA ASP A 524 -4.21 -3.74 -35.87
C ASP A 524 -4.58 -2.27 -36.18
N THR A 525 -5.87 -1.95 -36.10
CA THR A 525 -6.36 -0.58 -36.33
C THR A 525 -5.87 0.38 -35.26
N LEU A 526 -5.93 -0.03 -33.98
CA LEU A 526 -5.43 0.77 -32.86
C LEU A 526 -3.92 0.99 -32.98
N LEU A 527 -3.15 -0.05 -33.22
CA LEU A 527 -1.70 0.05 -33.38
C LEU A 527 -1.30 0.91 -34.59
N ALA A 528 -2.07 0.88 -35.68
CA ALA A 528 -1.84 1.79 -36.80
C ALA A 528 -2.06 3.28 -36.42
N LEU A 529 -3.01 3.57 -35.52
CA LEU A 529 -3.22 4.92 -35.00
C LEU A 529 -2.06 5.36 -34.09
N SER A 530 -1.60 4.45 -33.22
CA SER A 530 -0.49 4.70 -32.31
C SER A 530 0.82 4.94 -33.06
N ARG A 531 1.17 4.07 -34.01
CA ARG A 531 2.35 4.21 -34.90
C ARG A 531 2.36 5.51 -35.68
N ALA A 532 1.19 6.07 -35.97
CA ALA A 532 1.04 7.33 -36.69
C ALA A 532 0.94 8.56 -35.75
N GLY A 533 1.10 8.42 -34.46
CA GLY A 533 0.96 9.49 -33.47
C GLY A 533 -0.45 10.09 -33.38
N LYS A 534 -1.48 9.33 -33.75
CA LYS A 534 -2.87 9.78 -33.76
C LYS A 534 -3.56 9.56 -32.40
N PHE A 535 -2.96 10.03 -31.32
CA PHE A 535 -3.36 9.78 -29.94
C PHE A 535 -4.84 10.06 -29.64
N LYS A 536 -5.39 11.19 -30.16
CA LYS A 536 -6.82 11.50 -29.96
C LYS A 536 -7.74 10.48 -30.63
N GLN A 537 -7.35 9.99 -31.81
CA GLN A 537 -8.14 8.97 -32.50
C GLN A 537 -8.01 7.61 -31.81
N TRP A 538 -6.82 7.30 -31.29
CA TRP A 538 -6.63 6.15 -30.40
C TRP A 538 -7.62 6.18 -29.22
N ALA A 539 -7.58 7.26 -28.40
CA ALA A 539 -8.43 7.39 -27.23
C ALA A 539 -9.94 7.30 -27.58
N GLN A 540 -10.36 7.92 -28.67
CA GLN A 540 -11.75 7.86 -29.15
C GLN A 540 -12.13 6.43 -29.59
N GLN A 541 -11.26 5.76 -30.33
CA GLN A 541 -11.53 4.39 -30.82
C GLN A 541 -11.59 3.41 -29.64
N VAL A 542 -10.66 3.49 -28.68
CA VAL A 542 -10.66 2.66 -27.47
C VAL A 542 -11.95 2.83 -26.67
N GLN A 543 -12.44 4.05 -26.49
CA GLN A 543 -13.73 4.30 -25.81
C GLN A 543 -14.91 3.66 -26.57
N VAL A 544 -14.92 3.77 -27.90
CA VAL A 544 -15.97 3.14 -28.73
C VAL A 544 -15.94 1.61 -28.60
N LEU A 545 -14.76 1.01 -28.71
CA LEU A 545 -14.58 -0.43 -28.59
C LEU A 545 -14.95 -0.96 -27.21
N GLY A 546 -14.57 -0.23 -26.15
CA GLY A 546 -14.93 -0.59 -24.78
C GLY A 546 -16.45 -0.70 -24.61
N GLN A 547 -17.19 0.31 -25.05
CA GLN A 547 -18.65 0.29 -25.00
C GLN A 547 -19.26 -0.80 -25.89
N GLN A 548 -18.70 -0.98 -27.07
CA GLN A 548 -19.20 -1.95 -28.06
C GLN A 548 -19.05 -3.39 -27.55
N TYR A 549 -17.93 -3.72 -26.93
CA TYR A 549 -17.57 -5.08 -26.58
C TYR A 549 -17.72 -5.44 -25.09
N ASN A 550 -18.23 -4.55 -24.23
CA ASN A 550 -18.46 -4.83 -22.79
C ASN A 550 -19.18 -6.17 -22.56
N GLY A 551 -20.31 -6.37 -23.23
CA GLY A 551 -21.10 -7.60 -23.05
C GLY A 551 -20.48 -8.85 -23.69
N GLU A 552 -19.55 -8.70 -24.62
CA GLU A 552 -18.78 -9.80 -25.19
C GLU A 552 -17.61 -10.17 -24.29
N PHE A 553 -16.91 -9.18 -23.77
CA PHE A 553 -15.87 -9.33 -22.76
C PHE A 553 -16.38 -10.04 -21.51
N ASP A 554 -17.54 -9.63 -20.97
CA ASP A 554 -18.18 -10.26 -19.81
C ASP A 554 -18.39 -11.78 -20.03
N ARG A 555 -18.89 -12.19 -21.22
CA ARG A 555 -19.08 -13.61 -21.55
C ARG A 555 -17.76 -14.34 -21.80
N TRP A 556 -16.80 -13.65 -22.40
CA TRP A 556 -15.47 -14.21 -22.63
C TRP A 556 -14.76 -14.50 -21.31
N LEU A 557 -14.87 -13.60 -20.31
CA LEU A 557 -14.36 -13.82 -18.95
C LEU A 557 -14.94 -15.09 -18.32
N ASP A 558 -16.26 -15.36 -18.46
CA ASP A 558 -16.85 -16.62 -18.01
C ASP A 558 -16.24 -17.84 -18.69
N SER A 559 -15.89 -17.71 -19.96
CA SER A 559 -15.30 -18.81 -20.71
C SER A 559 -13.85 -19.08 -20.27
N VAL A 560 -13.10 -18.04 -19.95
CA VAL A 560 -11.71 -18.15 -19.49
C VAL A 560 -11.64 -18.70 -18.06
N ALA A 561 -12.49 -18.22 -17.16
CA ALA A 561 -12.57 -18.74 -15.77
C ALA A 561 -12.92 -20.23 -15.70
N ASN A 562 -13.62 -20.77 -16.70
CA ASN A 562 -13.98 -22.19 -16.77
C ASN A 562 -13.01 -23.04 -17.62
N GLN A 563 -11.92 -22.48 -18.14
CA GLN A 563 -10.92 -23.28 -18.86
C GLN A 563 -10.09 -24.11 -17.87
N PRO A 564 -9.63 -25.32 -18.23
CA PRO A 564 -8.64 -26.04 -17.43
C PRO A 564 -7.39 -25.19 -17.31
N GLU A 565 -6.78 -25.18 -16.12
CA GLU A 565 -5.47 -24.55 -15.89
C GLU A 565 -4.53 -24.86 -17.05
N GLN A 566 -4.06 -23.83 -17.70
CA GLN A 566 -2.98 -23.95 -18.70
C GLN A 566 -1.67 -23.90 -17.91
N PRO A 567 -0.71 -24.80 -18.18
CA PRO A 567 0.59 -24.69 -17.54
C PRO A 567 1.20 -23.31 -17.85
N ASP A 568 1.70 -22.64 -16.82
CA ASP A 568 2.52 -21.45 -16.98
C ASP A 568 3.60 -21.75 -18.05
N PRO A 569 3.67 -21.00 -19.16
CA PRO A 569 4.64 -21.24 -20.20
C PRO A 569 6.09 -21.02 -19.72
N ASN A 570 6.27 -20.37 -18.56
CA ASN A 570 7.56 -20.07 -17.98
C ASN A 570 7.58 -20.26 -16.44
N PRO A 571 7.40 -21.51 -15.93
CA PRO A 571 7.24 -21.80 -14.51
C PRO A 571 8.46 -21.45 -13.65
N ASP A 572 9.60 -21.20 -14.26
CA ASP A 572 10.87 -20.88 -13.59
C ASP A 572 11.11 -19.36 -13.45
N THR A 573 10.27 -18.52 -14.04
CA THR A 573 10.31 -17.08 -13.81
C THR A 573 9.31 -16.73 -12.72
N LYS A 574 9.80 -16.24 -11.59
CA LYS A 574 8.90 -15.62 -10.60
C LYS A 574 8.06 -14.55 -11.30
N PRO A 575 6.77 -14.45 -10.97
CA PRO A 575 5.90 -13.45 -11.58
C PRO A 575 6.53 -12.08 -11.58
N ASP A 576 6.48 -11.43 -12.72
CA ASP A 576 7.05 -10.12 -12.99
C ASP A 576 6.17 -8.97 -12.46
N GLU A 577 5.63 -9.12 -11.28
CA GLU A 577 4.94 -7.99 -10.67
C GLU A 577 5.95 -7.07 -10.02
N PRO A 578 5.81 -5.74 -10.23
CA PRO A 578 6.45 -4.82 -9.32
C PRO A 578 6.01 -5.28 -7.93
N THR A 579 6.97 -5.60 -7.09
CA THR A 579 6.70 -6.06 -5.73
C THR A 579 5.99 -4.94 -4.97
N ASP A 580 4.69 -4.83 -5.20
CA ASP A 580 3.80 -4.40 -4.14
C ASP A 580 4.02 -5.46 -3.04
N PRO A 581 4.34 -5.08 -1.81
CA PRO A 581 4.40 -6.03 -0.70
C PRO A 581 3.19 -6.98 -0.65
N SER A 582 2.04 -6.62 -1.26
CA SER A 582 0.84 -7.44 -1.40
C SER A 582 1.01 -8.71 -2.27
N ASP A 583 1.99 -8.76 -3.16
CA ASP A 583 2.11 -9.86 -4.13
C ASP A 583 2.85 -11.10 -3.61
N GLN A 584 3.36 -11.07 -2.37
CA GLN A 584 3.86 -12.26 -1.67
C GLN A 584 2.80 -12.96 -0.82
N VAL A 585 1.55 -12.54 -0.89
CA VAL A 585 0.47 -13.06 -0.05
C VAL A 585 -0.17 -14.29 -0.68
N THR A 586 0.02 -15.44 -0.07
CA THR A 586 -0.51 -16.71 -0.55
C THR A 586 -1.98 -16.90 -0.15
N VAL A 587 -2.83 -17.38 -1.06
CA VAL A 587 -4.21 -17.76 -0.72
C VAL A 587 -4.19 -18.93 0.25
N LEU A 588 -4.78 -18.76 1.42
CA LEU A 588 -4.99 -19.86 2.37
C LEU A 588 -6.36 -20.50 2.11
N ALA A 589 -6.35 -21.70 1.53
CA ALA A 589 -7.59 -22.41 1.28
C ALA A 589 -8.31 -22.75 2.60
N THR A 590 -9.59 -22.38 2.69
CA THR A 590 -10.38 -22.62 3.89
C THR A 590 -10.63 -24.10 4.13
N ASN A 591 -10.67 -24.51 5.41
CA ASN A 591 -10.91 -25.89 5.85
C ASN A 591 -9.84 -26.90 5.36
N GLN A 592 -8.67 -26.40 4.96
CA GLN A 592 -7.48 -27.19 4.61
C GLN A 592 -6.29 -26.73 5.42
N SER A 593 -5.48 -27.68 5.89
CA SER A 593 -4.27 -27.35 6.63
C SER A 593 -3.06 -27.27 5.71
N VAL A 594 -2.24 -26.24 5.92
CA VAL A 594 -0.94 -26.06 5.25
C VAL A 594 0.16 -26.20 6.29
N VAL A 595 1.22 -26.92 5.96
CA VAL A 595 2.41 -27.03 6.82
C VAL A 595 3.44 -26.01 6.39
N ILE A 596 3.86 -25.15 7.30
CA ILE A 596 4.80 -24.06 7.06
C ILE A 596 6.04 -24.19 7.95
N SER A 597 7.15 -23.65 7.51
CA SER A 597 8.40 -23.55 8.26
C SER A 597 9.06 -22.22 7.91
N GLY A 598 9.77 -21.61 8.85
CA GLY A 598 10.44 -20.33 8.61
C GLY A 598 11.65 -20.13 9.49
N GLU A 599 12.58 -19.31 9.03
CA GLU A 599 13.74 -18.89 9.82
C GLU A 599 13.32 -17.91 10.92
N ALA A 600 14.19 -17.70 11.91
CA ALA A 600 13.99 -16.64 12.89
C ALA A 600 13.87 -15.29 12.18
N TYR A 601 12.85 -14.51 12.56
CA TYR A 601 12.51 -13.19 11.98
C TYR A 601 12.05 -13.23 10.52
N SER A 602 11.68 -14.41 9.98
CA SER A 602 10.98 -14.52 8.71
C SER A 602 9.51 -14.14 8.85
N GLU A 603 8.90 -13.69 7.76
CA GLU A 603 7.47 -13.40 7.66
C GLU A 603 6.90 -14.10 6.43
N GLN A 604 5.74 -14.75 6.57
CA GLN A 604 5.01 -15.38 5.47
C GLN A 604 3.59 -14.82 5.45
N LEU A 605 3.15 -14.36 4.30
CA LEU A 605 1.88 -13.67 4.15
C LEU A 605 0.85 -14.56 3.45
N PHE A 606 -0.38 -14.56 3.98
CA PHE A 606 -1.51 -15.30 3.43
C PHE A 606 -2.75 -14.41 3.44
N TYR A 607 -3.80 -14.82 2.71
CA TYR A 607 -5.12 -14.23 2.87
C TYR A 607 -6.24 -15.27 2.73
N VAL A 608 -7.40 -14.92 3.28
CA VAL A 608 -8.65 -15.68 3.16
C VAL A 608 -9.75 -14.71 2.76
N ASP A 609 -10.48 -15.02 1.70
CA ASP A 609 -11.71 -14.32 1.35
C ASP A 609 -12.90 -14.95 2.09
N VAL A 610 -13.51 -14.19 2.98
CA VAL A 610 -14.67 -14.61 3.78
C VAL A 610 -15.93 -14.16 3.04
N PRO A 611 -16.75 -15.11 2.50
CA PRO A 611 -17.94 -14.78 1.75
C PRO A 611 -19.09 -14.29 2.66
N GLU A 612 -20.10 -13.66 2.04
CA GLU A 612 -21.33 -13.29 2.74
C GLU A 612 -21.97 -14.52 3.41
N LYS A 613 -22.65 -14.29 4.55
CA LYS A 613 -23.34 -15.30 5.36
C LYS A 613 -22.42 -16.37 5.97
N SER A 614 -21.17 -16.06 6.16
CA SER A 614 -20.27 -16.87 6.97
C SER A 614 -20.66 -16.78 8.44
N THR A 615 -20.81 -17.93 9.07
CA THR A 615 -21.29 -18.05 10.47
C THR A 615 -20.17 -18.31 11.46
N HIS A 616 -19.00 -18.75 10.98
CA HIS A 616 -17.80 -18.98 11.77
C HIS A 616 -16.57 -18.73 10.92
N PHE A 617 -15.59 -18.05 11.47
CA PHE A 617 -14.26 -17.89 10.88
C PHE A 617 -13.19 -17.88 11.97
N GLU A 618 -12.20 -18.73 11.80
CA GLU A 618 -11.09 -18.91 12.73
C GLU A 618 -9.80 -19.22 11.96
N VAL A 619 -8.70 -18.65 12.36
CA VAL A 619 -7.36 -18.99 11.86
C VAL A 619 -6.51 -19.50 13.00
N ALA A 620 -5.91 -20.68 12.84
CA ALA A 620 -5.12 -21.34 13.87
C ALA A 620 -3.74 -21.77 13.36
N LEU A 621 -2.72 -21.54 14.19
CA LEU A 621 -1.41 -22.19 14.13
C LEU A 621 -1.35 -23.32 15.15
N GLN A 622 -0.71 -24.42 14.76
CA GLN A 622 -0.50 -25.58 15.61
C GLN A 622 0.92 -26.12 15.42
N GLY A 623 1.75 -25.96 16.44
CA GLY A 623 3.16 -26.33 16.35
C GLY A 623 3.81 -26.51 17.72
N GLU A 624 3.26 -27.39 18.56
CA GLU A 624 3.81 -27.65 19.91
C GLU A 624 5.28 -28.11 19.83
N ASN A 625 6.20 -27.35 20.43
CA ASN A 625 7.65 -27.59 20.43
C ASN A 625 8.35 -27.49 19.06
N GLN A 626 7.75 -26.80 18.10
CA GLN A 626 8.30 -26.65 16.75
C GLN A 626 8.84 -25.23 16.45
N GLY A 627 9.27 -24.50 17.46
CA GLY A 627 9.72 -23.13 17.37
C GLY A 627 8.67 -22.14 17.89
N ASP A 628 8.83 -20.87 17.57
CA ASP A 628 8.00 -19.78 18.03
C ASP A 628 7.59 -18.93 16.82
N ALA A 629 6.34 -19.11 16.38
CA ALA A 629 5.75 -18.42 15.23
C ALA A 629 4.43 -17.75 15.65
N ASP A 630 4.35 -16.45 15.43
CA ASP A 630 3.24 -15.57 15.78
C ASP A 630 2.25 -15.41 14.63
N LEU A 631 0.96 -15.23 14.96
CA LEU A 631 -0.14 -15.02 14.02
C LEU A 631 -0.64 -13.58 14.08
N TYR A 632 -0.61 -12.87 12.96
CA TYR A 632 -1.11 -11.52 12.80
C TYR A 632 -2.13 -11.46 11.67
N MET A 633 -3.18 -10.65 11.79
CA MET A 633 -4.23 -10.53 10.78
C MET A 633 -4.74 -9.12 10.63
N SER A 634 -5.26 -8.76 9.44
CA SER A 634 -5.97 -7.52 9.17
C SER A 634 -7.11 -7.74 8.16
N PHE A 635 -8.13 -6.88 8.22
CA PHE A 635 -9.26 -6.90 7.29
C PHE A 635 -9.04 -5.87 6.18
N GLU A 636 -9.18 -6.29 4.90
CA GLU A 636 -9.02 -5.45 3.68
C GLU A 636 -7.68 -4.67 3.60
N LYS A 637 -6.70 -5.07 4.41
CA LYS A 637 -5.38 -4.48 4.47
C LYS A 637 -4.37 -5.58 4.80
N GLU A 638 -3.20 -5.56 4.16
CA GLU A 638 -2.13 -6.50 4.51
C GLU A 638 -1.80 -6.46 5.99
N ALA A 639 -1.66 -7.66 6.56
CA ALA A 639 -1.18 -7.84 7.91
C ALA A 639 0.33 -8.04 7.89
N HIS A 640 1.02 -7.35 8.81
CA HIS A 640 2.44 -7.55 9.08
C HIS A 640 2.65 -7.62 10.58
N TYR A 641 3.69 -8.29 11.06
CA TYR A 641 4.02 -8.35 12.48
C TYR A 641 4.19 -6.96 13.15
N TYR A 642 4.29 -5.90 12.37
CA TYR A 642 4.39 -4.50 12.81
C TYR A 642 3.17 -3.63 12.45
N ASP A 643 2.20 -4.16 11.65
CA ASP A 643 0.99 -3.46 11.22
C ASP A 643 -0.14 -4.48 11.00
N PHE A 644 -1.03 -4.62 11.97
CA PHE A 644 -2.10 -5.62 12.01
C PHE A 644 -3.30 -5.12 12.84
N GLU A 645 -4.44 -5.76 12.66
CA GLU A 645 -5.68 -5.49 13.41
C GLU A 645 -5.97 -6.58 14.46
N PHE A 646 -5.61 -7.83 14.18
CA PHE A 646 -5.82 -8.97 15.05
C PHE A 646 -4.51 -9.75 15.20
N SER A 647 -4.29 -10.35 16.37
CA SER A 647 -3.08 -11.16 16.57
C SER A 647 -3.20 -12.14 17.72
N GLN A 648 -2.38 -13.19 17.62
CA GLN A 648 -1.99 -14.05 18.73
C GLN A 648 -0.48 -14.29 18.66
N TYR A 649 0.20 -14.23 19.81
CA TYR A 649 1.67 -14.28 19.89
C TYR A 649 2.15 -14.72 21.28
N ALA A 650 1.63 -15.85 21.75
CA ALA A 650 2.13 -16.48 22.98
C ALA A 650 3.48 -17.19 22.70
N ASP A 651 4.22 -17.58 23.74
CA ASP A 651 5.42 -18.39 23.57
C ASP A 651 5.06 -19.73 22.89
N GLY A 652 5.70 -20.04 21.77
CA GLY A 652 5.46 -21.21 20.92
C GLY A 652 4.57 -20.92 19.72
N SER A 653 4.24 -21.94 18.93
CA SER A 653 3.49 -21.80 17.68
C SER A 653 2.06 -22.39 17.78
N ASN A 654 1.40 -22.26 18.93
CA ASN A 654 0.00 -22.62 19.11
C ASN A 654 -0.84 -21.37 19.30
N GLU A 655 -1.34 -20.82 18.19
CA GLU A 655 -1.99 -19.52 18.11
C GLU A 655 -3.38 -19.68 17.49
N VAL A 656 -4.40 -18.93 17.94
CA VAL A 656 -5.76 -18.96 17.38
C VAL A 656 -6.36 -17.57 17.39
N VAL A 657 -6.82 -17.10 16.25
CA VAL A 657 -7.67 -15.90 16.11
C VAL A 657 -9.05 -16.35 15.65
N THR A 658 -10.07 -16.13 16.46
CA THR A 658 -11.47 -16.44 16.16
C THR A 658 -12.27 -15.15 16.00
N PHE A 659 -13.04 -15.03 14.93
CA PHE A 659 -13.85 -13.85 14.63
C PHE A 659 -15.29 -14.02 15.12
N GLU A 660 -15.79 -12.99 15.78
CA GLU A 660 -17.20 -12.95 16.21
C GLU A 660 -18.12 -12.47 15.08
N THR A 661 -19.36 -12.93 15.10
CA THR A 661 -20.37 -12.48 14.15
C THR A 661 -20.82 -11.04 14.44
N GLU A 662 -21.01 -10.24 13.41
CA GLU A 662 -21.63 -8.92 13.52
C GLU A 662 -23.09 -9.00 14.01
N PRO A 663 -23.74 -7.88 14.32
CA PRO A 663 -25.18 -7.86 14.69
C PRO A 663 -26.11 -8.50 13.66
N SER A 664 -25.65 -8.65 12.42
CA SER A 664 -26.31 -9.42 11.36
C SER A 664 -26.40 -10.94 11.64
N GLY A 665 -25.60 -11.44 12.58
CA GLY A 665 -25.42 -12.86 12.88
C GLY A 665 -24.42 -13.57 11.98
N TYR A 666 -23.67 -12.82 11.14
CA TYR A 666 -22.65 -13.33 10.22
C TYR A 666 -21.31 -12.66 10.46
N ILE A 667 -20.23 -13.35 10.07
CA ILE A 667 -18.88 -12.78 10.02
C ILE A 667 -18.86 -11.69 8.96
N LYS A 668 -18.14 -10.61 9.19
CA LYS A 668 -17.95 -9.52 8.21
C LYS A 668 -17.34 -10.08 6.93
N PRO A 669 -18.04 -10.01 5.78
CA PRO A 669 -17.51 -10.53 4.52
C PRO A 669 -16.40 -9.61 3.99
N GLY A 670 -15.40 -10.20 3.33
CA GLY A 670 -14.27 -9.47 2.74
C GLY A 670 -12.97 -10.23 2.90
N ARG A 671 -11.86 -9.60 2.54
CA ARG A 671 -10.54 -10.22 2.57
C ARG A 671 -9.85 -10.03 3.92
N TYR A 672 -9.41 -11.14 4.51
CA TYR A 672 -8.62 -11.17 5.74
C TYR A 672 -7.20 -11.57 5.39
N TYR A 673 -6.26 -10.67 5.59
CA TYR A 673 -4.83 -10.93 5.42
C TYR A 673 -4.25 -11.53 6.69
N ILE A 674 -3.28 -12.40 6.53
CA ILE A 674 -2.67 -13.20 7.59
C ILE A 674 -1.15 -13.12 7.43
N SER A 675 -0.45 -12.75 8.48
CA SER A 675 1.01 -12.80 8.55
C SER A 675 1.43 -13.80 9.62
N ILE A 676 2.33 -14.71 9.27
CA ILE A 676 2.97 -15.64 10.19
C ILE A 676 4.42 -15.20 10.34
N ALA A 677 4.79 -14.71 11.51
CA ALA A 677 6.12 -14.21 11.79
C ALA A 677 6.89 -15.11 12.76
N GLY A 678 8.05 -15.61 12.32
CA GLY A 678 8.94 -16.41 13.17
C GLY A 678 9.64 -15.54 14.22
N ARG A 679 9.38 -15.77 15.49
CA ARG A 679 10.20 -15.22 16.58
C ARG A 679 11.51 -15.97 16.72
N THR A 680 11.46 -17.27 16.54
CA THR A 680 12.60 -18.15 16.37
C THR A 680 12.44 -18.94 15.08
N GLU A 681 13.44 -19.69 14.69
CA GLU A 681 13.27 -20.69 13.65
C GLU A 681 12.13 -21.63 14.06
N PHE A 682 11.14 -21.83 13.18
CA PHE A 682 10.02 -22.73 13.38
C PHE A 682 9.94 -23.75 12.24
N ASN A 683 9.50 -24.96 12.53
CA ASN A 683 9.56 -26.04 11.57
C ASN A 683 8.31 -26.93 11.63
N ALA A 684 7.70 -27.13 10.46
CA ALA A 684 6.52 -27.98 10.30
C ALA A 684 5.30 -27.57 11.19
N VAL A 685 5.09 -26.27 11.34
CA VAL A 685 3.90 -25.70 12.00
C VAL A 685 2.71 -25.80 11.06
N THR A 686 1.55 -26.20 11.57
CA THR A 686 0.33 -26.31 10.78
C THR A 686 -0.49 -25.02 10.86
N LEU A 687 -0.77 -24.40 9.72
CA LEU A 687 -1.68 -23.26 9.58
C LEU A 687 -3.01 -23.75 9.00
N VAL A 688 -4.13 -23.33 9.58
CA VAL A 688 -5.47 -23.65 9.08
C VAL A 688 -6.42 -22.47 9.26
N ALA A 689 -7.20 -22.17 8.23
CA ALA A 689 -8.33 -21.24 8.29
C ALA A 689 -9.63 -22.03 8.23
N THR A 690 -10.40 -22.02 9.32
CA THR A 690 -11.70 -22.70 9.42
C THR A 690 -12.82 -21.71 9.10
N LEU A 691 -13.63 -22.03 8.10
CA LEU A 691 -14.75 -21.20 7.67
C LEU A 691 -16.02 -22.02 7.56
N GLU A 692 -17.11 -21.55 8.17
CA GLU A 692 -18.45 -22.12 8.02
C GLU A 692 -19.40 -21.10 7.42
N THR A 693 -20.20 -21.51 6.44
CA THR A 693 -21.22 -20.68 5.80
C THR A 693 -22.60 -21.29 5.97
N GLU A 694 -23.63 -20.47 5.97
CA GLU A 694 -25.01 -20.94 6.03
C GLU A 694 -25.32 -21.72 4.73
N THR A 695 -25.64 -23.02 4.86
CA THR A 695 -26.01 -23.87 3.71
C THR A 695 -27.34 -23.42 3.14
N GLN A 696 -27.36 -22.76 2.00
CA GLN A 696 -28.58 -22.33 1.32
C GLN A 696 -29.20 -23.45 0.50
N THR A 697 -30.53 -23.60 0.70
CA THR A 697 -31.43 -24.08 -0.36
C THR A 697 -31.59 -22.92 -1.34
N PRO A 698 -31.46 -23.12 -2.69
CA PRO A 698 -31.43 -22.00 -3.62
C PRO A 698 -32.76 -21.24 -3.60
N PRO A 699 -32.76 -19.93 -3.38
CA PRO A 699 -33.88 -19.08 -3.69
C PRO A 699 -33.95 -18.83 -5.19
N THR A 700 -35.15 -18.82 -5.75
CA THR A 700 -35.47 -18.37 -7.08
C THR A 700 -34.96 -16.94 -7.26
N GLN A 701 -34.01 -16.75 -8.18
CA GLN A 701 -33.50 -15.44 -8.57
C GLN A 701 -34.62 -14.57 -9.14
N GLU A 702 -34.86 -13.42 -8.49
CA GLU A 702 -35.32 -12.23 -9.20
C GLU A 702 -34.08 -11.43 -9.61
N GLN A 703 -33.84 -11.39 -10.90
CA GLN A 703 -32.73 -10.75 -11.57
C GLN A 703 -32.94 -9.23 -11.51
N ASP A 704 -32.11 -8.48 -10.81
CA ASP A 704 -32.03 -7.02 -10.90
C ASP A 704 -31.68 -6.62 -12.34
N ASP A 705 -32.56 -5.86 -12.97
CA ASP A 705 -32.37 -5.34 -14.32
C ASP A 705 -31.35 -4.19 -14.26
N LEU A 706 -30.09 -4.48 -14.50
CA LEU A 706 -28.95 -3.56 -14.36
C LEU A 706 -28.93 -2.44 -15.42
N ALA A 707 -29.87 -2.43 -16.38
CA ALA A 707 -29.96 -1.38 -17.39
C ALA A 707 -30.38 -0.02 -16.75
N PRO A 708 -29.76 1.09 -17.16
CA PRO A 708 -30.17 2.41 -16.69
C PRO A 708 -31.66 2.70 -17.00
N VAL A 709 -32.37 3.23 -16.01
CA VAL A 709 -33.77 3.57 -16.18
C VAL A 709 -33.91 4.82 -17.06
N VAL A 710 -34.61 4.69 -18.19
CA VAL A 710 -34.92 5.84 -19.03
C VAL A 710 -36.10 6.59 -18.47
N LEU A 711 -35.89 7.88 -18.17
CA LEU A 711 -36.89 8.79 -17.63
C LEU A 711 -37.47 9.67 -18.74
N GLU A 712 -38.75 10.06 -18.56
CA GLU A 712 -39.45 11.02 -19.41
C GLU A 712 -39.97 12.18 -18.56
N SER A 713 -39.89 13.39 -19.10
CA SER A 713 -40.38 14.57 -18.37
C SER A 713 -41.86 14.44 -18.04
N GLY A 714 -42.18 14.63 -16.77
CA GLY A 714 -43.58 14.58 -16.24
C GLY A 714 -44.08 13.18 -15.94
N GLN A 715 -43.26 12.14 -16.10
CA GLN A 715 -43.65 10.76 -15.73
C GLN A 715 -42.81 10.27 -14.55
N ALA A 716 -43.49 9.90 -13.47
CA ALA A 716 -42.83 9.30 -12.30
C ALA A 716 -42.48 7.83 -12.57
N LYS A 717 -41.29 7.38 -12.11
CA LYS A 717 -40.84 6.00 -12.13
C LYS A 717 -40.59 5.52 -10.71
N THR A 718 -41.21 4.42 -10.31
CA THR A 718 -40.94 3.75 -9.04
C THR A 718 -39.72 2.82 -9.23
N LEU A 719 -38.75 2.91 -8.31
CA LEU A 719 -37.46 2.21 -8.35
C LEU A 719 -37.21 1.53 -7.00
N THR A 720 -36.64 0.37 -7.03
CA THR A 720 -35.98 -0.23 -5.87
C THR A 720 -34.45 -0.01 -6.00
N VAL A 721 -33.85 0.52 -4.97
CA VAL A 721 -32.40 0.80 -4.95
C VAL A 721 -31.77 0.01 -3.81
N HIS A 722 -31.08 -1.07 -4.13
CA HIS A 722 -30.38 -1.91 -3.13
C HIS A 722 -29.03 -1.31 -2.72
N GLN A 723 -28.19 -1.03 -3.67
CA GLN A 723 -26.90 -0.35 -3.48
C GLN A 723 -26.79 0.86 -4.40
N GLN A 724 -26.87 0.66 -5.69
CA GLN A 724 -26.77 1.70 -6.70
C GLN A 724 -27.75 1.42 -7.84
N ARG A 725 -28.38 2.49 -8.38
CA ARG A 725 -29.23 2.44 -9.56
C ARG A 725 -28.93 3.62 -10.47
N TYR A 726 -28.84 3.40 -11.75
CA TYR A 726 -28.64 4.46 -12.73
C TYR A 726 -29.94 4.80 -13.45
N ALA A 727 -30.09 6.09 -13.78
CA ALA A 727 -31.19 6.60 -14.59
C ALA A 727 -30.69 7.69 -15.55
N ALA A 728 -31.38 7.90 -16.66
CA ALA A 728 -31.03 8.96 -17.59
C ALA A 728 -32.28 9.58 -18.22
N VAL A 729 -32.19 10.87 -18.56
CA VAL A 729 -33.21 11.55 -19.35
C VAL A 729 -32.55 12.31 -20.49
N TYR A 730 -33.14 12.25 -21.70
CA TYR A 730 -32.71 13.11 -22.80
C TYR A 730 -33.39 14.45 -22.71
N VAL A 731 -32.60 15.51 -22.55
CA VAL A 731 -33.08 16.90 -22.46
C VAL A 731 -33.08 17.50 -23.85
N PRO A 732 -34.23 17.88 -24.43
CA PRO A 732 -34.32 18.45 -25.77
C PRO A 732 -33.85 19.90 -25.85
N GLN A 733 -33.59 20.37 -27.05
CA GLN A 733 -33.16 21.75 -27.28
C GLN A 733 -34.24 22.75 -26.86
N GLY A 734 -33.85 23.78 -26.14
CA GLY A 734 -34.73 24.86 -25.70
C GLY A 734 -35.16 24.78 -24.22
N VAL A 735 -34.89 23.67 -23.58
CA VAL A 735 -35.06 23.50 -22.12
C VAL A 735 -33.96 24.30 -21.42
N LYS A 736 -34.32 25.10 -20.42
CA LYS A 736 -33.40 25.94 -19.67
C LYS A 736 -33.05 25.37 -18.30
N GLU A 737 -33.90 24.54 -17.78
CA GLU A 737 -33.78 23.98 -16.45
C GLU A 737 -34.42 22.59 -16.37
N VAL A 738 -33.79 21.66 -15.68
CA VAL A 738 -34.35 20.36 -15.31
C VAL A 738 -34.47 20.28 -13.80
N ARG A 739 -35.68 19.96 -13.31
CA ARG A 739 -35.92 19.68 -11.91
C ARG A 739 -36.16 18.21 -11.71
N VAL A 740 -35.52 17.67 -10.68
CA VAL A 740 -35.56 16.24 -10.35
C VAL A 740 -35.99 16.08 -8.91
N TRP A 741 -36.97 15.24 -8.68
CA TRP A 741 -37.39 14.81 -7.35
C TRP A 741 -37.18 13.33 -7.22
N LEU A 742 -36.58 12.93 -6.13
CA LEU A 742 -36.62 11.58 -5.60
C LEU A 742 -37.52 11.64 -4.35
N SER A 743 -38.45 10.75 -4.20
CA SER A 743 -39.35 10.74 -3.06
C SER A 743 -39.64 9.32 -2.59
N ASP A 744 -39.69 9.15 -1.28
CA ASP A 744 -40.24 7.96 -0.67
C ASP A 744 -41.78 8.00 -0.85
N LYS A 745 -42.31 7.00 -1.52
CA LYS A 745 -43.75 6.89 -1.85
C LYS A 745 -44.67 6.89 -0.63
N ASN A 746 -44.18 6.51 0.52
CA ASN A 746 -44.94 6.40 1.75
C ASN A 746 -44.77 7.61 2.69
N ASN A 747 -43.90 8.56 2.33
CA ASN A 747 -43.60 9.79 3.10
C ASN A 747 -43.24 9.52 4.57
N ASN A 748 -42.73 8.35 4.86
CA ASN A 748 -42.17 7.93 6.13
C ASN A 748 -40.65 7.85 5.95
N ASP A 749 -39.88 8.65 6.68
CA ASP A 749 -38.39 8.62 6.69
C ASP A 749 -37.81 7.25 7.12
N GLU A 750 -38.66 6.21 7.19
CA GLU A 750 -38.27 4.84 7.58
C GLU A 750 -37.93 3.91 6.41
N ASN A 751 -38.08 4.37 5.15
CA ASN A 751 -37.91 3.54 3.94
C ASN A 751 -36.59 3.79 3.23
N GLY A 752 -35.49 3.62 3.94
CA GLY A 752 -34.16 3.69 3.34
C GLY A 752 -33.53 5.08 3.34
N ASN A 753 -32.32 5.17 2.85
CA ASN A 753 -31.57 6.42 2.65
C ASN A 753 -30.90 6.34 1.28
N VAL A 754 -31.50 7.01 0.27
CA VAL A 754 -31.03 6.98 -1.12
C VAL A 754 -30.64 8.38 -1.57
N ASP A 755 -29.34 8.60 -1.76
CA ASP A 755 -28.79 9.85 -2.27
C ASP A 755 -28.95 9.95 -3.80
N LEU A 756 -29.07 11.18 -4.31
CA LEU A 756 -29.23 11.48 -5.74
C LEU A 756 -28.05 12.31 -6.26
N TYR A 757 -27.36 11.80 -7.26
CA TYR A 757 -26.27 12.49 -7.95
C TYR A 757 -26.60 12.66 -9.44
N ALA A 758 -26.15 13.75 -10.06
CA ALA A 758 -26.37 13.99 -11.47
C ALA A 758 -25.15 14.60 -12.18
N SER A 759 -24.99 14.29 -13.49
CA SER A 759 -24.00 14.90 -14.37
C SER A 759 -24.50 14.90 -15.82
N ARG A 760 -24.07 15.89 -16.58
CA ARG A 760 -24.31 15.98 -18.02
C ARG A 760 -23.20 15.33 -18.85
N ALA A 761 -22.00 15.24 -18.31
CA ALA A 761 -20.81 14.82 -19.06
C ALA A 761 -20.53 13.32 -18.93
N TYR A 762 -20.96 12.70 -17.82
CA TYR A 762 -20.62 11.30 -17.48
C TYR A 762 -21.69 10.68 -16.56
N TRP A 763 -21.63 9.38 -16.34
CA TRP A 763 -22.41 8.70 -15.32
C TRP A 763 -21.87 9.10 -13.94
N PRO A 764 -22.68 9.75 -13.08
CA PRO A 764 -22.18 10.25 -11.81
C PRO A 764 -21.96 9.13 -10.79
N THR A 765 -20.96 9.34 -9.91
CA THR A 765 -20.72 8.53 -8.73
C THR A 765 -20.79 9.38 -7.47
N VAL A 766 -20.64 8.75 -6.30
CA VAL A 766 -20.57 9.48 -5.02
C VAL A 766 -19.35 10.43 -5.00
N GLU A 767 -18.23 10.00 -5.59
CA GLU A 767 -16.98 10.77 -5.61
C GLU A 767 -16.89 11.76 -6.78
N GLN A 768 -17.62 11.48 -7.88
CA GLN A 768 -17.55 12.30 -9.09
C GLN A 768 -18.95 12.62 -9.63
N HIS A 769 -19.39 13.85 -9.47
CA HIS A 769 -20.70 14.34 -9.90
C HIS A 769 -20.67 15.86 -10.14
N GLU A 770 -21.62 16.38 -10.93
CA GLU A 770 -21.79 17.83 -11.13
C GLU A 770 -22.83 18.40 -10.16
N TYR A 771 -23.83 17.61 -9.80
CA TYR A 771 -24.91 17.96 -8.89
C TYR A 771 -25.17 16.81 -7.92
N ALA A 772 -25.45 17.15 -6.66
CA ALA A 772 -25.76 16.18 -5.62
C ALA A 772 -26.89 16.69 -4.71
N SER A 773 -27.74 15.76 -4.28
CA SER A 773 -28.66 15.90 -3.18
C SER A 773 -28.52 14.64 -2.33
N ASN A 774 -28.09 14.79 -1.08
CA ASN A 774 -27.68 13.70 -0.20
C ASN A 774 -28.12 13.95 1.25
N TYR A 775 -29.35 14.39 1.43
CA TYR A 775 -29.94 14.57 2.74
C TYR A 775 -30.30 13.22 3.37
N TRP A 776 -30.61 13.25 4.65
CA TRP A 776 -31.07 12.05 5.35
C TRP A 776 -32.43 11.60 4.83
N GLY A 777 -32.60 10.32 4.49
CA GLY A 777 -33.80 9.73 3.88
C GLY A 777 -33.71 9.67 2.35
N SER A 778 -34.80 9.29 1.71
CA SER A 778 -34.88 9.14 0.25
C SER A 778 -35.67 10.27 -0.44
N ASN A 779 -35.81 11.42 0.21
CA ASN A 779 -36.48 12.59 -0.36
C ASN A 779 -35.44 13.61 -0.83
N GLU A 780 -35.10 13.56 -2.13
CA GLU A 780 -34.04 14.36 -2.72
C GLU A 780 -34.58 15.29 -3.81
N TYR A 781 -33.91 16.44 -3.99
CA TYR A 781 -34.26 17.42 -5.01
C TYR A 781 -33.07 18.06 -5.66
N LEU A 782 -33.04 18.07 -7.00
CA LEU A 782 -32.06 18.79 -7.78
C LEU A 782 -32.70 19.78 -8.75
N GLN A 783 -32.07 20.95 -8.91
CA GLN A 783 -32.40 21.95 -9.90
C GLN A 783 -31.19 22.21 -10.77
N ILE A 784 -31.23 21.76 -12.03
CA ILE A 784 -30.09 21.69 -12.92
C ILE A 784 -30.26 22.64 -14.10
N PRO A 785 -29.44 23.69 -14.23
CA PRO A 785 -29.50 24.57 -15.38
C PRO A 785 -29.03 23.86 -16.65
N VAL A 786 -29.68 24.14 -17.78
CA VAL A 786 -29.39 23.50 -19.06
C VAL A 786 -29.10 24.58 -20.12
N THR A 787 -27.99 24.41 -20.82
CA THR A 787 -27.53 25.32 -21.88
C THR A 787 -27.63 24.73 -23.28
N GLU A 788 -27.64 23.38 -23.37
CA GLU A 788 -27.67 22.63 -24.63
C GLU A 788 -28.45 21.33 -24.49
N ALA A 789 -28.90 20.78 -25.63
CA ALA A 789 -29.58 19.50 -25.66
C ALA A 789 -28.57 18.36 -25.40
N GLY A 790 -29.01 17.27 -24.73
CA GLY A 790 -28.18 16.11 -24.45
C GLY A 790 -28.72 15.27 -23.31
N TYR A 791 -28.04 14.20 -23.01
CA TYR A 791 -28.39 13.36 -21.87
C TYR A 791 -28.01 14.03 -20.55
N LEU A 792 -28.84 13.80 -19.56
CA LEU A 792 -28.59 14.06 -18.15
C LEU A 792 -28.63 12.70 -17.45
N HIS A 793 -27.53 12.33 -16.82
CA HIS A 793 -27.33 11.04 -16.18
C HIS A 793 -27.50 11.19 -14.67
N PHE A 794 -28.06 10.18 -14.04
CA PHE A 794 -28.31 10.12 -12.61
C PHE A 794 -27.74 8.84 -12.02
N SER A 795 -27.25 8.94 -10.79
CA SER A 795 -26.92 7.81 -9.92
C SER A 795 -27.70 7.96 -8.62
N LEU A 796 -28.43 6.94 -8.25
CA LEU A 796 -29.14 6.78 -6.99
C LEU A 796 -28.32 5.82 -6.14
N ASN A 797 -27.82 6.27 -4.99
CA ASN A 797 -26.93 5.49 -4.14
C ASN A 797 -27.57 5.28 -2.77
N ALA A 798 -27.86 4.03 -2.45
CA ALA A 798 -28.48 3.66 -1.20
C ALA A 798 -27.42 3.48 -0.11
N LYS A 799 -27.41 4.34 0.90
CA LYS A 799 -26.74 4.09 2.18
C LYS A 799 -27.56 3.11 3.04
N GLN A 800 -28.83 3.02 2.78
CA GLN A 800 -29.76 2.03 3.29
C GLN A 800 -30.75 1.74 2.18
N GLN A 801 -31.02 0.47 1.90
CA GLN A 801 -31.91 0.04 0.81
C GLN A 801 -33.21 0.85 0.80
N GLY A 802 -33.60 1.36 -0.37
CA GLY A 802 -34.82 2.09 -0.61
C GLY A 802 -35.77 1.29 -1.52
N ASP A 803 -36.87 0.77 -0.97
CA ASP A 803 -37.93 0.10 -1.72
C ASP A 803 -39.01 1.11 -2.12
N ASP A 804 -39.48 1.02 -3.38
CA ASP A 804 -40.54 1.91 -3.90
C ASP A 804 -40.18 3.42 -3.88
N VAL A 805 -38.95 3.78 -4.14
CA VAL A 805 -38.51 5.18 -4.31
C VAL A 805 -39.04 5.69 -5.66
N GLU A 806 -39.74 6.83 -5.65
CA GLU A 806 -40.30 7.43 -6.87
C GLU A 806 -39.39 8.55 -7.38
N MET A 807 -38.93 8.43 -8.63
CA MET A 807 -38.14 9.46 -9.31
C MET A 807 -38.94 10.17 -10.38
N LEU A 808 -38.97 11.51 -10.34
CA LEU A 808 -39.71 12.37 -11.25
C LEU A 808 -38.80 13.48 -11.79
N VAL A 809 -38.87 13.72 -13.10
CA VAL A 809 -38.11 14.74 -13.80
C VAL A 809 -39.03 15.68 -14.55
N TYR A 810 -38.83 17.00 -14.45
CA TYR A 810 -39.58 18.00 -15.23
C TYR A 810 -38.62 18.96 -15.98
N PHE A 811 -38.99 19.31 -17.21
CA PHE A 811 -38.30 20.29 -18.04
C PHE A 811 -38.97 21.66 -17.96
N TYR A 812 -38.18 22.74 -17.84
CA TYR A 812 -38.62 24.12 -17.76
C TYR A 812 -37.94 25.00 -18.77
#